data_80bbf80f2b7634249f28ba3bf15c497b
#
_entry.id   80bbf80f2b7634249f28ba3bf15c497b
#
_cell.length_a   1.000
_cell.length_b   1.000
_cell.length_c   1.000
_cell.angle_alpha   90.00
_cell.angle_beta   90.00
_cell.angle_gamma   90.00
#
_symmetry.space_group_name_H-M   'P 1'
#
loop_
_entity.id
_entity.type
_entity.pdbx_description
1 polymer ?
#
loop_
_entity_poly.entity_id
_entity_poly.type
_entity_poly.pdbx_seq_one_letter_code
_entity_poly.pdbx_strand_id
1 'polypeptide(L)'
;MARDVELSYLSHPGKRLTKHLRRIEAFADDEAFCRVVRYHDVGKCLENFQRYIRHEVAHSEPHAKVSAVAYLLSNELSCEKAQEVFWGYCAVLCHHTALKSKATLCDDLFNAFEDYKWREIERQYKELYDKSDVRGFWNVKEWNEGVLEEWAELFDCLKGDVEGYVAFKLLYSRLLFADKYEAAFSQSPQNRPFGLSLASLEAYKRAKGFDPASFRSQAAKRIVENYRRSPEKVVRITAPTGVGKTLASLELALEIARSKKMHRIIYAIPFTGIIDQTVAIFSEIFPKEITPHHYRVDFSEFADDEEAHNDYDRVKYLVQSWHKPFIVTTFYQLFFALFGDKNSDNVRFQGLYKSVVVLDEVQAIPFGLWEVLQEMFEVLAKELDCVFVLMSATMPVVAPNAPELAEKEALFASQNRYELRPLALHGEDEAARLESLAEAIITQAQTGRSVLCVVNTIKNAKRLYALLRAKGLEENLFCLNSYMLPEDRQRVLKALREKTSNRVKGKVLISTQVIEAGVDLDFDVGFRELAPLSSIVQSAGRVNREGKRDAKQSTVWVFDTLGYEIYDEVLMSATRNELFAYLKKEGFLPEREILEFVERFFAKLDMSLSDRFGIKEAIERYDFEALGKAVTEAFGGKDDYTESVAIGVDVAVLEEAYFAKAQALDKWALKSFKEQAYKGMVDKIVNIKKRDLQTCGANYSNSALFGLYYFPQAEGIYSQETGFLIEQERNDDDAFD
;
A
#
# COMPACT_ATOMS: atom_id res chain seq x y z
N MET A 1 32.96 -27.84 -7.75
CA MET A 1 33.56 -28.53 -8.93
C MET A 1 32.64 -28.71 -10.12
N ALA A 2 31.62 -27.92 -10.34
CA ALA A 2 30.73 -28.06 -11.52
C ALA A 2 30.58 -26.74 -12.30
N ARG A 3 31.56 -25.82 -12.22
CA ARG A 3 31.44 -24.48 -12.82
C ARG A 3 31.58 -24.41 -14.36
N ASP A 4 32.02 -25.51 -15.04
CA ASP A 4 32.32 -25.48 -16.46
C ASP A 4 31.51 -26.44 -17.33
N VAL A 5 30.53 -27.17 -16.77
CA VAL A 5 29.66 -28.03 -17.56
C VAL A 5 28.51 -27.22 -18.17
N GLU A 6 28.53 -27.06 -19.48
CA GLU A 6 27.39 -26.49 -20.22
C GLU A 6 26.46 -27.58 -20.71
N LEU A 7 25.24 -27.60 -20.18
CA LEU A 7 24.18 -28.48 -20.67
C LEU A 7 23.48 -27.89 -21.89
N SER A 8 22.92 -28.74 -22.75
CA SER A 8 22.26 -28.31 -23.98
C SER A 8 20.85 -27.75 -23.78
N TYR A 9 20.27 -27.88 -22.56
CA TYR A 9 18.89 -27.50 -22.26
C TYR A 9 18.70 -25.98 -22.28
N LEU A 10 17.51 -25.55 -22.71
CA LEU A 10 17.10 -24.16 -22.80
C LEU A 10 16.19 -23.79 -21.61
N SER A 11 16.39 -22.62 -21.02
CA SER A 11 15.47 -22.03 -20.03
C SER A 11 14.40 -21.17 -20.71
N HIS A 12 14.78 -20.47 -21.78
CA HIS A 12 13.95 -19.59 -22.61
C HIS A 12 14.38 -19.73 -24.07
N PRO A 13 13.60 -19.27 -25.06
CA PRO A 13 14.02 -19.30 -26.46
C PRO A 13 15.43 -18.72 -26.66
N GLY A 14 16.33 -19.52 -27.17
CA GLY A 14 17.73 -19.11 -27.43
C GLY A 14 18.64 -18.97 -26.20
N LYS A 15 18.17 -19.23 -24.97
CA LYS A 15 18.91 -19.05 -23.72
C LYS A 15 19.18 -20.39 -23.02
N ARG A 16 20.46 -20.72 -22.78
CA ARG A 16 20.85 -21.96 -22.08
C ARG A 16 20.49 -21.89 -20.59
N LEU A 17 19.94 -22.99 -20.06
CA LEU A 17 19.52 -23.12 -18.66
C LEU A 17 20.70 -22.92 -17.69
N THR A 18 21.86 -23.50 -17.96
CA THR A 18 23.05 -23.35 -17.12
C THR A 18 23.53 -21.89 -17.04
N LYS A 19 23.41 -21.13 -18.12
CA LYS A 19 23.75 -19.69 -18.14
C LYS A 19 22.74 -18.86 -17.34
N HIS A 20 21.46 -19.18 -17.45
CA HIS A 20 20.37 -18.59 -16.66
C HIS A 20 20.64 -18.79 -15.17
N LEU A 21 20.83 -20.04 -14.71
CA LEU A 21 21.09 -20.34 -13.31
C LEU A 21 22.32 -19.60 -12.74
N ARG A 22 23.45 -19.62 -13.45
CA ARG A 22 24.67 -18.90 -13.01
C ARG A 22 24.46 -17.40 -12.83
N ARG A 23 23.64 -16.78 -13.66
CA ARG A 23 23.35 -15.34 -13.56
C ARG A 23 22.46 -15.03 -12.36
N ILE A 24 21.53 -15.92 -12.02
CA ILE A 24 20.69 -15.78 -10.84
C ILE A 24 21.53 -16.03 -9.57
N GLU A 25 22.35 -17.10 -9.54
CA GLU A 25 23.26 -17.39 -8.42
C GLU A 25 24.18 -16.22 -8.07
N ALA A 26 24.62 -15.45 -9.06
CA ALA A 26 25.52 -14.29 -8.86
C ALA A 26 24.84 -13.11 -8.14
N PHE A 27 23.54 -13.17 -7.86
CA PHE A 27 22.81 -12.11 -7.17
C PHE A 27 23.07 -12.08 -5.65
N ALA A 28 23.34 -13.23 -5.03
CA ALA A 28 23.62 -13.32 -3.60
C ALA A 28 24.60 -14.45 -3.28
N ASP A 29 25.50 -14.20 -2.30
CA ASP A 29 26.51 -15.14 -1.80
C ASP A 29 25.96 -16.00 -0.63
N ASP A 30 24.73 -16.51 -0.77
CA ASP A 30 24.01 -17.26 0.23
C ASP A 30 23.86 -18.71 -0.26
N GLU A 31 24.32 -19.71 0.53
CA GLU A 31 24.32 -21.11 0.13
C GLU A 31 22.89 -21.66 -0.04
N ALA A 32 21.96 -21.26 0.85
CA ALA A 32 20.55 -21.69 0.76
C ALA A 32 19.91 -21.12 -0.51
N PHE A 33 20.17 -19.84 -0.83
CA PHE A 33 19.72 -19.21 -2.07
C PHE A 33 20.29 -19.91 -3.30
N CYS A 34 21.58 -20.14 -3.34
CA CYS A 34 22.22 -20.83 -4.48
C CYS A 34 21.66 -22.23 -4.69
N ARG A 35 21.35 -22.97 -3.59
CA ARG A 35 20.73 -24.29 -3.67
C ARG A 35 19.33 -24.22 -4.27
N VAL A 36 18.49 -23.30 -3.81
CA VAL A 36 17.15 -23.06 -4.35
C VAL A 36 17.20 -22.70 -5.83
N VAL A 37 18.11 -21.77 -6.20
CA VAL A 37 18.32 -21.37 -7.61
C VAL A 37 18.68 -22.56 -8.49
N ARG A 38 19.56 -23.47 -8.03
CA ARG A 38 19.94 -24.63 -8.83
C ARG A 38 18.77 -25.52 -9.18
N TYR A 39 17.84 -25.70 -8.27
CA TYR A 39 16.75 -26.66 -8.45
C TYR A 39 15.47 -26.07 -9.00
N HIS A 40 15.22 -24.74 -8.91
CA HIS A 40 13.91 -24.17 -9.24
C HIS A 40 13.44 -24.53 -10.65
N ASP A 41 14.36 -24.67 -11.59
CA ASP A 41 14.12 -24.87 -13.01
C ASP A 41 14.61 -26.23 -13.55
N VAL A 42 15.01 -27.18 -12.68
CA VAL A 42 15.51 -28.48 -13.15
C VAL A 42 14.48 -29.22 -14.01
N GLY A 43 13.21 -29.08 -13.73
CA GLY A 43 12.13 -29.65 -14.53
C GLY A 43 12.04 -29.08 -15.96
N LYS A 44 12.70 -27.99 -16.28
CA LYS A 44 12.86 -27.50 -17.66
C LYS A 44 13.70 -28.43 -18.52
N CYS A 45 14.43 -29.38 -17.93
CA CYS A 45 15.15 -30.43 -18.67
C CYS A 45 14.23 -31.50 -19.25
N LEU A 46 12.94 -31.56 -18.91
CA LEU A 46 11.97 -32.47 -19.48
C LEU A 46 11.83 -32.26 -21.00
N GLU A 47 11.65 -33.36 -21.75
CA GLU A 47 11.54 -33.32 -23.20
C GLU A 47 10.34 -32.48 -23.68
N ASN A 48 9.19 -32.64 -23.02
CA ASN A 48 8.00 -31.85 -23.35
C ASN A 48 8.28 -30.35 -23.23
N PHE A 49 8.96 -29.89 -22.14
CA PHE A 49 9.31 -28.51 -21.96
C PHE A 49 10.31 -28.03 -23.03
N GLN A 50 11.31 -28.83 -23.38
CA GLN A 50 12.27 -28.47 -24.41
C GLN A 50 11.61 -28.36 -25.80
N ARG A 51 10.68 -29.25 -26.13
CA ARG A 51 9.87 -29.19 -27.36
C ARG A 51 8.99 -27.94 -27.37
N TYR A 52 8.39 -27.57 -26.23
CA TYR A 52 7.60 -26.34 -26.10
C TYR A 52 8.46 -25.09 -26.39
N ILE A 53 9.62 -24.98 -25.80
CA ILE A 53 10.54 -23.84 -26.04
C ILE A 53 10.97 -23.74 -27.50
N ARG A 54 11.09 -24.88 -28.22
CA ARG A 54 11.41 -24.91 -29.65
C ARG A 54 10.20 -24.71 -30.57
N HIS A 55 9.03 -24.41 -29.99
CA HIS A 55 7.77 -24.26 -30.70
C HIS A 55 7.27 -25.54 -31.44
N GLU A 56 7.67 -26.71 -30.99
CA GLU A 56 7.29 -28.02 -31.55
C GLU A 56 5.95 -28.48 -31.01
N VAL A 57 5.54 -28.02 -29.81
CA VAL A 57 4.26 -28.28 -29.16
C VAL A 57 3.64 -27.00 -28.64
N ALA A 58 2.31 -26.95 -28.55
CA ALA A 58 1.57 -25.74 -28.17
C ALA A 58 1.58 -25.46 -26.66
N HIS A 59 1.75 -26.50 -25.84
CA HIS A 59 1.69 -26.38 -24.38
C HIS A 59 2.83 -27.14 -23.73
N SER A 60 3.37 -26.59 -22.62
CA SER A 60 4.33 -27.26 -21.75
C SER A 60 3.64 -27.88 -20.55
N GLU A 61 4.23 -28.93 -20.03
CA GLU A 61 3.87 -29.48 -18.70
C GLU A 61 4.46 -28.56 -17.61
N PRO A 62 3.76 -28.39 -16.45
CA PRO A 62 4.28 -27.62 -15.33
C PRO A 62 5.56 -28.25 -14.77
N HIS A 63 6.66 -27.52 -14.73
CA HIS A 63 7.97 -28.00 -14.26
C HIS A 63 8.24 -27.76 -12.77
N ALA A 64 7.52 -26.84 -12.11
CA ALA A 64 7.82 -26.44 -10.73
C ALA A 64 7.67 -27.58 -9.72
N LYS A 65 6.63 -28.43 -9.85
CA LYS A 65 6.38 -29.52 -8.91
C LYS A 65 7.46 -30.60 -8.97
N VAL A 66 7.86 -31.03 -10.18
CA VAL A 66 8.96 -31.99 -10.35
C VAL A 66 10.30 -31.42 -9.90
N SER A 67 10.52 -30.11 -10.09
CA SER A 67 11.69 -29.40 -9.58
C SER A 67 11.73 -29.40 -8.05
N ALA A 68 10.60 -29.16 -7.39
CA ALA A 68 10.48 -29.17 -5.93
C ALA A 68 10.72 -30.55 -5.34
N VAL A 69 10.24 -31.61 -5.98
CA VAL A 69 10.54 -32.99 -5.58
C VAL A 69 12.04 -33.30 -5.75
N ALA A 70 12.64 -32.88 -6.85
CA ALA A 70 14.09 -33.05 -7.05
C ALA A 70 14.91 -32.32 -5.97
N TYR A 71 14.45 -31.13 -5.54
CA TYR A 71 15.03 -30.41 -4.42
C TYR A 71 14.92 -31.22 -3.12
N LEU A 72 13.74 -31.75 -2.76
CA LEU A 72 13.53 -32.54 -1.55
C LEU A 72 14.41 -33.79 -1.52
N LEU A 73 14.36 -34.60 -2.56
CA LEU A 73 15.11 -35.84 -2.63
C LEU A 73 16.64 -35.66 -2.68
N SER A 74 17.11 -34.44 -3.04
CA SER A 74 18.53 -34.12 -3.03
C SER A 74 19.06 -33.72 -1.64
N ASN A 75 18.19 -33.44 -0.67
CA ASN A 75 18.54 -33.10 0.69
C ASN A 75 18.57 -34.33 1.59
N GLU A 76 19.46 -34.29 2.60
CA GLU A 76 19.49 -35.33 3.63
C GLU A 76 18.42 -35.05 4.68
N LEU A 77 17.66 -36.08 5.04
CA LEU A 77 16.67 -35.98 6.11
C LEU A 77 17.33 -35.61 7.44
N SER A 78 16.92 -34.48 8.00
CA SER A 78 17.45 -33.94 9.25
C SER A 78 16.44 -32.99 9.87
N CYS A 79 16.10 -33.22 11.14
CA CYS A 79 15.26 -32.28 11.89
C CYS A 79 15.90 -30.89 12.01
N GLU A 80 17.23 -30.79 12.11
CA GLU A 80 17.95 -29.52 12.23
C GLU A 80 17.84 -28.67 10.94
N LYS A 81 17.72 -29.33 9.78
CA LYS A 81 17.62 -28.69 8.46
C LYS A 81 16.19 -28.58 7.95
N ALA A 82 15.23 -29.15 8.67
CA ALA A 82 13.84 -29.27 8.16
C ALA A 82 13.24 -27.91 7.80
N GLN A 83 13.49 -26.88 8.59
CA GLN A 83 12.99 -25.52 8.30
C GLN A 83 13.62 -24.93 7.04
N GLU A 84 14.93 -25.02 6.85
CA GLU A 84 15.61 -24.53 5.65
C GLU A 84 15.14 -25.27 4.40
N VAL A 85 14.99 -26.61 4.51
CA VAL A 85 14.53 -27.44 3.40
C VAL A 85 13.06 -27.15 3.07
N PHE A 86 12.21 -26.92 4.07
CA PHE A 86 10.83 -26.48 3.86
C PHE A 86 10.76 -25.16 3.10
N TRP A 87 11.56 -24.16 3.50
CA TRP A 87 11.63 -22.88 2.81
C TRP A 87 12.04 -23.02 1.34
N GLY A 88 13.08 -23.82 1.08
CA GLY A 88 13.53 -24.10 -0.28
C GLY A 88 12.49 -24.85 -1.10
N TYR A 89 11.81 -25.84 -0.52
CA TYR A 89 10.70 -26.55 -1.16
C TYR A 89 9.57 -25.59 -1.54
N CYS A 90 9.10 -24.76 -0.60
CA CYS A 90 8.09 -23.73 -0.87
C CYS A 90 8.53 -22.79 -1.99
N ALA A 91 9.78 -22.31 -1.94
CA ALA A 91 10.30 -21.38 -2.92
C ALA A 91 10.34 -21.98 -4.32
N VAL A 92 10.84 -23.21 -4.46
CA VAL A 92 10.89 -23.91 -5.75
C VAL A 92 9.49 -24.26 -6.26
N LEU A 93 8.59 -24.72 -5.39
CA LEU A 93 7.25 -25.10 -5.80
C LEU A 93 6.40 -23.91 -6.23
N CYS A 94 6.50 -22.80 -5.50
CA CYS A 94 5.59 -21.67 -5.65
C CYS A 94 6.11 -20.55 -6.55
N HIS A 95 7.31 -20.64 -7.17
CA HIS A 95 7.89 -19.52 -7.92
C HIS A 95 7.05 -19.05 -9.12
N HIS A 96 6.10 -19.87 -9.60
CA HIS A 96 5.12 -19.50 -10.63
C HIS A 96 3.68 -19.34 -10.13
N THR A 97 3.42 -19.64 -8.84
CA THR A 97 2.07 -19.61 -8.25
C THR A 97 2.09 -18.82 -6.93
N ALA A 98 0.92 -18.55 -6.35
CA ALA A 98 0.85 -18.00 -5.00
C ALA A 98 1.44 -18.98 -3.97
N LEU A 99 1.95 -18.43 -2.85
CA LEU A 99 2.35 -19.22 -1.69
C LEU A 99 1.14 -19.93 -1.08
N LYS A 100 1.33 -21.18 -0.69
CA LYS A 100 0.31 -22.01 -0.06
C LYS A 100 0.62 -22.20 1.43
N SER A 101 -0.39 -22.55 2.22
CA SER A 101 -0.17 -22.89 3.62
C SER A 101 0.69 -24.16 3.78
N LYS A 102 1.44 -24.23 4.88
CA LYS A 102 2.20 -25.45 5.25
C LYS A 102 1.30 -26.68 5.26
N ALA A 103 0.10 -26.57 5.86
CA ALA A 103 -0.86 -27.67 5.90
C ALA A 103 -1.22 -28.18 4.50
N THR A 104 -1.57 -27.27 3.57
CA THR A 104 -1.85 -27.63 2.18
C THR A 104 -0.66 -28.35 1.52
N LEU A 105 0.56 -27.92 1.81
CA LEU A 105 1.77 -28.51 1.22
C LEU A 105 2.09 -29.89 1.81
N CYS A 106 1.90 -30.06 3.11
CA CYS A 106 2.06 -31.37 3.77
C CYS A 106 0.99 -32.35 3.29
N ASP A 107 -0.28 -31.94 3.22
CA ASP A 107 -1.36 -32.77 2.70
C ASP A 107 -1.11 -33.19 1.25
N ASP A 108 -0.57 -32.31 0.40
CA ASP A 108 -0.21 -32.62 -1.00
C ASP A 108 0.93 -33.66 -1.06
N LEU A 109 1.85 -33.67 -0.10
CA LEU A 109 2.91 -34.70 0.00
C LEU A 109 2.40 -36.01 0.59
N PHE A 110 1.57 -36.00 1.65
CA PHE A 110 0.98 -37.22 2.24
C PHE A 110 0.04 -37.92 1.30
N ASN A 111 -0.74 -37.21 0.49
CA ASN A 111 -1.65 -37.77 -0.49
C ASN A 111 -0.98 -38.08 -1.84
N ALA A 112 0.34 -37.97 -1.92
CA ALA A 112 1.12 -38.14 -3.16
C ALA A 112 0.85 -39.46 -3.85
N PHE A 113 0.55 -40.53 -3.09
CA PHE A 113 0.48 -41.88 -3.56
C PHE A 113 -0.92 -42.32 -4.01
N GLU A 114 -1.95 -41.62 -3.62
CA GLU A 114 -3.34 -41.90 -3.99
C GLU A 114 -3.83 -41.11 -5.20
N ASP A 115 -3.21 -39.94 -5.50
CA ASP A 115 -3.64 -39.02 -6.55
C ASP A 115 -2.99 -39.40 -7.92
N TYR A 116 -3.83 -39.49 -8.93
CA TYR A 116 -3.42 -39.62 -10.34
C TYR A 116 -2.37 -38.59 -10.78
N LYS A 117 -2.45 -37.39 -10.27
CA LYS A 117 -1.49 -36.30 -10.59
C LYS A 117 -0.07 -36.61 -10.14
N TRP A 118 0.10 -37.33 -9.06
CA TRP A 118 1.42 -37.73 -8.58
C TRP A 118 2.10 -38.81 -9.42
N ARG A 119 1.33 -39.70 -10.03
CA ARG A 119 1.88 -40.67 -11.01
C ARG A 119 2.54 -39.97 -12.20
N GLU A 120 1.95 -38.83 -12.59
CA GLU A 120 2.54 -38.00 -13.65
C GLU A 120 3.83 -37.30 -13.19
N ILE A 121 3.89 -36.82 -11.95
CA ILE A 121 5.11 -36.24 -11.37
C ILE A 121 6.20 -37.28 -11.22
N GLU A 122 5.87 -38.52 -10.78
CA GLU A 122 6.79 -39.65 -10.73
C GLU A 122 7.36 -39.99 -12.11
N ARG A 123 6.51 -40.03 -13.14
CA ARG A 123 6.94 -40.25 -14.54
C ARG A 123 7.93 -39.20 -14.99
N GLN A 124 7.60 -37.92 -14.77
CA GLN A 124 8.47 -36.79 -15.10
C GLN A 124 9.78 -36.83 -14.32
N TYR A 125 9.72 -37.16 -13.05
CA TYR A 125 10.91 -37.32 -12.23
C TYR A 125 11.83 -38.43 -12.70
N LYS A 126 11.28 -39.61 -13.05
CA LYS A 126 12.05 -40.73 -13.61
C LYS A 126 12.73 -40.33 -14.93
N GLU A 127 12.03 -39.57 -15.78
CA GLU A 127 12.65 -38.99 -17.00
C GLU A 127 13.87 -38.10 -16.67
N LEU A 128 13.83 -37.27 -15.62
CA LEU A 128 14.99 -36.47 -15.19
C LEU A 128 16.12 -37.37 -14.66
N TYR A 129 15.78 -38.36 -13.86
CA TYR A 129 16.75 -39.28 -13.27
C TYR A 129 17.50 -40.12 -14.32
N ASP A 130 16.80 -40.57 -15.37
CA ASP A 130 17.39 -41.38 -16.47
C ASP A 130 18.38 -40.56 -17.33
N LYS A 131 18.28 -39.24 -17.34
CA LYS A 131 19.24 -38.37 -18.03
C LYS A 131 20.52 -38.22 -17.20
N SER A 132 21.60 -38.92 -17.63
CA SER A 132 22.86 -38.98 -16.90
C SER A 132 23.53 -37.64 -16.67
N ASP A 133 23.40 -36.72 -17.61
CA ASP A 133 23.90 -35.33 -17.51
C ASP A 133 23.11 -34.51 -16.50
N VAL A 134 21.77 -34.61 -16.48
CA VAL A 134 20.91 -33.98 -15.48
C VAL A 134 21.19 -34.57 -14.09
N ARG A 135 21.19 -35.87 -13.97
CA ARG A 135 21.48 -36.56 -12.71
C ARG A 135 22.86 -36.20 -12.16
N GLY A 136 23.88 -36.11 -12.98
CA GLY A 136 25.22 -35.75 -12.57
C GLY A 136 25.37 -34.26 -12.18
N PHE A 137 24.71 -33.36 -12.88
CA PHE A 137 24.80 -31.93 -12.62
C PHE A 137 24.04 -31.51 -11.36
N TRP A 138 22.81 -31.99 -11.17
CA TRP A 138 21.94 -31.65 -10.03
C TRP A 138 22.00 -32.65 -8.88
N ASN A 139 22.76 -33.72 -8.99
CA ASN A 139 22.77 -34.83 -8.00
C ASN A 139 21.35 -35.36 -7.73
N VAL A 140 20.55 -35.50 -8.79
CA VAL A 140 19.20 -36.05 -8.71
C VAL A 140 19.28 -37.47 -8.16
N LYS A 141 18.59 -37.75 -7.06
CA LYS A 141 18.54 -39.04 -6.40
C LYS A 141 17.45 -39.91 -7.03
N GLU A 142 17.46 -41.19 -6.73
CA GLU A 142 16.37 -42.09 -7.11
C GLU A 142 15.06 -41.68 -6.45
N TRP A 143 13.95 -41.94 -7.14
CA TRP A 143 12.61 -41.67 -6.59
C TRP A 143 12.40 -42.49 -5.31
N ASN A 144 11.97 -41.87 -4.24
CA ASN A 144 11.74 -42.51 -2.97
C ASN A 144 10.55 -41.88 -2.24
N GLU A 145 9.44 -42.60 -2.24
CA GLU A 145 8.17 -42.21 -1.62
C GLU A 145 8.33 -42.04 -0.11
N GLY A 146 8.97 -42.97 0.58
CA GLY A 146 9.15 -42.90 2.03
C GLY A 146 9.92 -41.69 2.47
N VAL A 147 10.90 -41.24 1.68
CA VAL A 147 11.62 -39.97 1.97
C VAL A 147 10.71 -38.75 1.83
N LEU A 148 9.76 -38.75 0.91
CA LEU A 148 8.81 -37.67 0.74
C LEU A 148 7.80 -37.63 1.90
N GLU A 149 7.32 -38.79 2.37
CA GLU A 149 6.47 -38.90 3.56
C GLU A 149 7.21 -38.40 4.82
N GLU A 150 8.45 -38.84 5.03
CA GLU A 150 9.26 -38.41 6.16
C GLU A 150 9.49 -36.89 6.15
N TRP A 151 9.69 -36.27 4.97
CA TRP A 151 9.74 -34.81 4.86
C TRP A 151 8.40 -34.16 5.23
N ALA A 152 7.27 -34.72 4.82
CA ALA A 152 5.95 -34.20 5.15
C ALA A 152 5.72 -34.21 6.68
N GLU A 153 6.10 -35.33 7.36
CA GLU A 153 6.04 -35.45 8.82
C GLU A 153 6.93 -34.40 9.53
N LEU A 154 8.16 -34.23 9.05
CA LEU A 154 9.07 -33.21 9.60
C LEU A 154 8.53 -31.79 9.40
N PHE A 155 7.95 -31.50 8.24
CA PHE A 155 7.37 -30.19 7.95
C PHE A 155 6.13 -29.90 8.80
N ASP A 156 5.29 -30.91 9.03
CA ASP A 156 4.10 -30.74 9.88
C ASP A 156 4.44 -30.31 11.30
N CYS A 157 5.54 -30.80 11.83
CA CYS A 157 6.05 -30.44 13.15
C CYS A 157 6.66 -29.02 13.24
N LEU A 158 6.95 -28.36 12.11
CA LEU A 158 7.58 -27.04 12.13
C LEU A 158 6.68 -25.95 12.71
N LYS A 159 7.27 -25.10 13.52
CA LYS A 159 6.67 -23.84 13.97
C LYS A 159 7.53 -22.69 13.49
N GLY A 160 6.87 -21.69 12.94
CA GLY A 160 7.49 -20.44 12.52
C GLY A 160 7.56 -19.42 13.65
N ASP A 161 8.42 -18.44 13.46
CA ASP A 161 8.48 -17.19 14.20
C ASP A 161 8.68 -16.03 13.22
N VAL A 162 8.67 -14.80 13.72
CA VAL A 162 8.81 -13.61 12.88
C VAL A 162 10.17 -13.57 12.18
N GLU A 163 11.26 -14.00 12.85
CA GLU A 163 12.62 -14.00 12.30
C GLU A 163 12.73 -15.00 11.14
N GLY A 164 12.28 -16.24 11.34
CA GLY A 164 12.24 -17.27 10.31
C GLY A 164 11.31 -16.92 9.14
N TYR A 165 10.16 -16.29 9.43
CA TYR A 165 9.26 -15.77 8.41
C TYR A 165 9.95 -14.73 7.52
N VAL A 166 10.63 -13.75 8.10
CA VAL A 166 11.36 -12.70 7.35
C VAL A 166 12.49 -13.31 6.54
N ALA A 167 13.24 -14.27 7.10
CA ALA A 167 14.30 -14.97 6.38
C ALA A 167 13.76 -15.76 5.17
N PHE A 168 12.65 -16.49 5.35
CA PHE A 168 11.98 -17.18 4.24
C PHE A 168 11.51 -16.20 3.16
N LYS A 169 10.83 -15.12 3.55
CA LYS A 169 10.33 -14.11 2.60
C LYS A 169 11.48 -13.48 1.79
N LEU A 170 12.63 -13.27 2.43
CA LEU A 170 13.80 -12.74 1.74
C LEU A 170 14.35 -13.75 0.71
N LEU A 171 14.51 -15.02 1.09
CA LEU A 171 14.93 -16.10 0.20
C LEU A 171 14.01 -16.19 -1.03
N TYR A 172 12.71 -16.29 -0.78
CA TYR A 172 11.70 -16.43 -1.81
C TYR A 172 11.63 -15.23 -2.75
N SER A 173 11.59 -14.04 -2.19
CA SER A 173 11.53 -12.78 -2.93
C SER A 173 12.78 -12.57 -3.81
N ARG A 174 13.96 -12.94 -3.31
CA ARG A 174 15.21 -12.92 -4.11
C ARG A 174 15.16 -13.86 -5.29
N LEU A 175 14.62 -15.08 -5.12
CA LEU A 175 14.43 -16.02 -6.23
C LEU A 175 13.49 -15.42 -7.28
N LEU A 176 12.30 -14.95 -6.87
CA LEU A 176 11.31 -14.35 -7.76
C LEU A 176 11.85 -13.14 -8.52
N PHE A 177 12.61 -12.32 -7.81
CA PHE A 177 13.21 -11.13 -8.42
C PHE A 177 14.31 -11.49 -9.41
N ALA A 178 15.26 -12.34 -9.02
CA ALA A 178 16.42 -12.63 -9.83
C ALA A 178 16.08 -13.45 -11.08
N ASP A 179 15.13 -14.39 -10.97
CA ASP A 179 14.61 -15.19 -12.09
C ASP A 179 13.98 -14.27 -13.15
N LYS A 180 13.02 -13.43 -12.76
CA LYS A 180 12.34 -12.51 -13.70
C LYS A 180 13.29 -11.43 -14.24
N TYR A 181 14.22 -10.94 -13.42
CA TYR A 181 15.21 -9.95 -13.85
C TYR A 181 16.13 -10.55 -14.93
N GLU A 182 16.65 -11.77 -14.71
CA GLU A 182 17.48 -12.46 -15.69
C GLU A 182 16.70 -12.75 -16.98
N ALA A 183 15.43 -13.17 -16.85
CA ALA A 183 14.57 -13.39 -18.01
C ALA A 183 14.41 -12.11 -18.85
N ALA A 184 14.16 -10.96 -18.20
CA ALA A 184 13.94 -9.68 -18.88
C ALA A 184 15.21 -9.03 -19.44
N PHE A 185 16.30 -9.03 -18.66
CA PHE A 185 17.51 -8.26 -18.99
C PHE A 185 18.68 -9.12 -19.49
N SER A 186 18.59 -10.44 -19.42
CA SER A 186 19.68 -11.37 -19.73
C SER A 186 21.00 -11.07 -19.00
N GLN A 187 20.91 -10.52 -17.80
CA GLN A 187 22.01 -10.11 -16.93
C GLN A 187 21.72 -10.51 -15.47
N SER A 188 22.77 -10.58 -14.65
CA SER A 188 22.61 -10.69 -13.21
C SER A 188 22.04 -9.38 -12.63
N PRO A 189 21.09 -9.42 -11.67
CA PRO A 189 20.66 -8.22 -10.98
C PRO A 189 21.85 -7.52 -10.31
N GLN A 190 21.85 -6.18 -10.37
CA GLN A 190 22.87 -5.38 -9.72
C GLN A 190 22.22 -4.31 -8.85
N ASN A 191 22.62 -4.23 -7.59
CA ASN A 191 22.27 -3.11 -6.73
C ASN A 191 23.13 -1.90 -7.08
N ARG A 192 22.49 -0.84 -7.55
CA ARG A 192 23.19 0.43 -7.83
C ARG A 192 23.42 1.17 -6.51
N PRO A 193 24.58 1.85 -6.35
CA PRO A 193 24.78 2.76 -5.22
C PRO A 193 23.70 3.84 -5.23
N PHE A 194 23.25 4.25 -4.04
CA PHE A 194 22.30 5.35 -3.89
C PHE A 194 22.94 6.67 -4.37
N GLY A 195 22.32 7.29 -5.38
CA GLY A 195 22.89 8.45 -6.09
C GLY A 195 22.23 9.80 -5.77
N LEU A 196 21.14 9.84 -5.00
CA LEU A 196 20.43 11.08 -4.71
C LEU A 196 21.17 11.93 -3.66
N SER A 197 21.23 13.23 -3.91
CA SER A 197 22.08 14.16 -3.13
C SER A 197 21.25 15.08 -2.23
N LEU A 198 21.71 15.28 -1.00
CA LEU A 198 21.24 16.36 -0.11
C LEU A 198 21.39 17.75 -0.76
N ALA A 199 22.37 17.96 -1.63
CA ALA A 199 22.58 19.23 -2.31
C ALA A 199 21.39 19.62 -3.20
N SER A 200 20.70 18.64 -3.81
CA SER A 200 19.49 18.89 -4.60
C SER A 200 18.34 19.40 -3.71
N LEU A 201 18.15 18.80 -2.54
CA LEU A 201 17.15 19.26 -1.56
C LEU A 201 17.47 20.69 -1.05
N GLU A 202 18.73 20.97 -0.77
CA GLU A 202 19.15 22.33 -0.35
C GLU A 202 18.98 23.38 -1.45
N ALA A 203 19.25 22.98 -2.72
CA ALA A 203 18.99 23.86 -3.87
C ALA A 203 17.48 24.17 -4.00
N TYR A 204 16.63 23.15 -3.87
CA TYR A 204 15.17 23.32 -3.86
C TYR A 204 14.70 24.25 -2.73
N LYS A 205 15.16 24.02 -1.49
CA LYS A 205 14.81 24.88 -0.36
C LYS A 205 15.19 26.35 -0.62
N ARG A 206 16.39 26.61 -1.15
CA ARG A 206 16.83 27.97 -1.53
C ARG A 206 15.95 28.57 -2.62
N ALA A 207 15.64 27.81 -3.68
CA ALA A 207 14.80 28.27 -4.79
C ALA A 207 13.38 28.62 -4.36
N LYS A 208 12.84 27.89 -3.38
CA LYS A 208 11.50 28.16 -2.78
C LYS A 208 11.53 29.23 -1.66
N GLY A 209 12.70 29.79 -1.34
CA GLY A 209 12.83 30.85 -0.33
C GLY A 209 12.64 30.38 1.12
N PHE A 210 12.96 29.10 1.42
CA PHE A 210 12.92 28.60 2.80
C PHE A 210 13.95 29.33 3.65
N ASP A 211 13.50 29.94 4.75
CA ASP A 211 14.38 30.58 5.73
C ASP A 211 15.03 29.51 6.62
N PRO A 212 16.41 29.41 6.58
CA PRO A 212 17.14 28.48 7.46
C PRO A 212 16.96 28.75 8.95
N ALA A 213 16.65 29.99 9.33
CA ALA A 213 16.41 30.39 10.71
C ALA A 213 14.97 30.11 11.17
N SER A 214 14.07 29.78 10.26
CA SER A 214 12.69 29.44 10.61
C SER A 214 12.61 28.26 11.57
N PHE A 215 11.61 28.27 12.43
CA PHE A 215 11.33 27.17 13.37
C PHE A 215 11.26 25.81 12.67
N ARG A 216 10.63 25.73 11.48
CA ARG A 216 10.51 24.52 10.67
C ARG A 216 11.87 24.00 10.21
N SER A 217 12.74 24.88 9.70
CA SER A 217 14.08 24.51 9.23
C SER A 217 14.97 24.05 10.37
N GLN A 218 14.88 24.71 11.52
CA GLN A 218 15.61 24.33 12.73
C GLN A 218 15.15 22.98 13.29
N ALA A 219 13.84 22.71 13.30
CA ALA A 219 13.30 21.41 13.72
C ALA A 219 13.81 20.27 12.82
N ALA A 220 13.78 20.44 11.49
CA ALA A 220 14.30 19.46 10.56
C ALA A 220 15.80 19.18 10.80
N LYS A 221 16.60 20.22 10.98
CA LYS A 221 18.04 20.10 11.29
C LYS A 221 18.29 19.32 12.59
N ARG A 222 17.52 19.60 13.66
CA ARG A 222 17.65 18.90 14.95
C ARG A 222 17.30 17.40 14.83
N ILE A 223 16.28 17.05 14.05
CA ILE A 223 15.94 15.64 13.77
C ILE A 223 17.14 14.91 13.18
N VAL A 224 17.81 15.48 12.17
CA VAL A 224 19.00 14.88 11.56
C VAL A 224 20.17 14.81 12.55
N GLU A 225 20.39 15.87 13.35
CA GLU A 225 21.42 15.90 14.39
C GLU A 225 21.19 14.84 15.47
N ASN A 226 19.95 14.66 15.93
CA ASN A 226 19.58 13.65 16.91
C ASN A 226 19.81 12.24 16.38
N TYR A 227 19.45 11.98 15.11
CA TYR A 227 19.77 10.70 14.47
C TYR A 227 21.28 10.44 14.41
N ARG A 228 22.10 11.45 14.07
CA ARG A 228 23.58 11.30 14.02
C ARG A 228 24.17 10.97 15.37
N ARG A 229 23.56 11.41 16.47
CA ARG A 229 24.02 11.11 17.86
C ARG A 229 23.65 9.68 18.27
N SER A 230 22.49 9.17 17.84
CA SER A 230 22.01 7.81 18.16
C SER A 230 21.39 7.19 16.89
N PRO A 231 22.20 6.60 16.00
CA PRO A 231 21.76 6.12 14.68
C PRO A 231 21.13 4.73 14.76
N GLU A 232 19.94 4.63 15.34
CA GLU A 232 19.17 3.39 15.43
C GLU A 232 18.52 3.01 14.11
N LYS A 233 18.12 1.72 13.99
CA LYS A 233 17.50 1.19 12.77
C LYS A 233 15.99 1.41 12.70
N VAL A 234 15.33 1.63 13.82
CA VAL A 234 13.91 2.03 13.88
C VAL A 234 13.84 3.33 14.68
N VAL A 235 13.29 4.39 14.08
CA VAL A 235 13.23 5.72 14.71
C VAL A 235 11.87 6.36 14.51
N ARG A 236 11.48 7.29 15.39
CA ARG A 236 10.21 8.01 15.36
C ARG A 236 10.39 9.50 15.20
N ILE A 237 9.43 10.13 14.52
CA ILE A 237 9.28 11.58 14.41
C ILE A 237 7.83 11.93 14.79
N THR A 238 7.62 12.38 16.00
CA THR A 238 6.32 12.84 16.48
C THR A 238 6.26 14.36 16.40
N ALA A 239 5.46 14.90 15.47
CA ALA A 239 5.40 16.33 15.26
C ALA A 239 4.00 16.75 14.79
N PRO A 240 3.48 17.93 15.22
CA PRO A 240 2.14 18.40 14.85
C PRO A 240 2.01 18.61 13.35
N THR A 241 0.77 18.71 12.87
CA THR A 241 0.49 19.03 11.47
C THR A 241 0.99 20.43 11.11
N GLY A 242 1.54 20.60 9.90
CA GLY A 242 1.98 21.91 9.39
C GLY A 242 3.43 22.30 9.72
N VAL A 243 4.18 21.52 10.49
CA VAL A 243 5.60 21.81 10.80
C VAL A 243 6.60 21.40 9.70
N GLY A 244 6.12 20.86 8.57
CA GLY A 244 6.98 20.48 7.44
C GLY A 244 7.57 19.08 7.55
N LYS A 245 6.87 18.13 8.17
CA LYS A 245 7.30 16.73 8.36
C LYS A 245 7.84 16.07 7.09
N THR A 246 7.17 16.23 5.95
CA THR A 246 7.52 15.59 4.68
C THR A 246 8.94 15.94 4.20
N LEU A 247 9.34 17.21 4.25
CA LEU A 247 10.69 17.62 3.87
C LEU A 247 11.73 17.27 4.94
N ALA A 248 11.36 17.31 6.23
CA ALA A 248 12.24 16.89 7.32
C ALA A 248 12.57 15.40 7.26
N SER A 249 11.57 14.55 6.99
CA SER A 249 11.78 13.12 6.81
C SER A 249 12.55 12.77 5.55
N LEU A 250 12.34 13.52 4.46
CA LEU A 250 13.16 13.38 3.24
C LEU A 250 14.63 13.71 3.52
N GLU A 251 14.91 14.81 4.23
CA GLU A 251 16.26 15.19 4.63
C GLU A 251 16.94 14.10 5.47
N LEU A 252 16.22 13.59 6.46
CA LEU A 252 16.68 12.48 7.28
C LEU A 252 16.93 11.21 6.45
N ALA A 253 15.99 10.84 5.57
CA ALA A 253 16.12 9.64 4.75
C ALA A 253 17.33 9.71 3.80
N LEU A 254 17.60 10.87 3.21
CA LEU A 254 18.80 11.11 2.37
C LEU A 254 20.09 11.00 3.20
N GLU A 255 20.10 11.55 4.41
CA GLU A 255 21.26 11.44 5.32
C GLU A 255 21.52 9.98 5.72
N ILE A 256 20.47 9.24 6.08
CA ILE A 256 20.57 7.82 6.41
C ILE A 256 21.07 7.03 5.19
N ALA A 257 20.45 7.24 4.03
CA ALA A 257 20.80 6.50 2.81
C ALA A 257 22.28 6.70 2.43
N ARG A 258 22.81 7.92 2.59
CA ARG A 258 24.21 8.23 2.36
C ARG A 258 25.14 7.62 3.42
N SER A 259 24.85 7.84 4.71
CA SER A 259 25.73 7.46 5.82
C SER A 259 25.81 5.94 6.00
N LYS A 260 24.70 5.23 5.79
CA LYS A 260 24.59 3.76 5.90
C LYS A 260 24.78 3.03 4.56
N LYS A 261 25.08 3.74 3.47
CA LYS A 261 25.27 3.18 2.11
C LYS A 261 24.08 2.34 1.66
N MET A 262 22.87 2.85 1.86
CA MET A 262 21.64 2.18 1.43
C MET A 262 21.53 2.16 -0.10
N HIS A 263 20.67 1.30 -0.62
CA HIS A 263 20.44 1.19 -2.06
C HIS A 263 19.29 2.10 -2.52
N ARG A 264 18.29 2.34 -1.67
CA ARG A 264 17.06 3.09 -2.03
C ARG A 264 16.34 3.68 -0.84
N ILE A 265 15.42 4.59 -1.15
CA ILE A 265 14.41 5.11 -0.23
C ILE A 265 13.04 4.59 -0.70
N ILE A 266 12.25 4.08 0.24
CA ILE A 266 10.86 3.69 0.05
C ILE A 266 10.02 4.61 0.94
N TYR A 267 9.23 5.49 0.35
CA TYR A 267 8.36 6.43 1.05
C TYR A 267 6.92 5.94 0.97
N ALA A 268 6.41 5.41 2.07
CA ALA A 268 5.08 4.83 2.17
C ALA A 268 4.11 5.82 2.83
N ILE A 269 2.94 6.00 2.20
CA ILE A 269 1.86 6.88 2.67
C ILE A 269 0.52 6.13 2.70
N PRO A 270 -0.45 6.54 3.54
CA PRO A 270 -1.67 5.77 3.71
C PRO A 270 -2.60 5.78 2.50
N PHE A 271 -2.70 6.89 1.77
CA PHE A 271 -3.75 7.09 0.76
C PHE A 271 -3.19 7.48 -0.61
N THR A 272 -3.77 6.92 -1.67
CA THR A 272 -3.38 7.20 -3.07
C THR A 272 -3.56 8.67 -3.47
N GLY A 273 -4.54 9.37 -2.89
CA GLY A 273 -4.79 10.79 -3.20
C GLY A 273 -3.66 11.75 -2.79
N ILE A 274 -2.74 11.29 -1.92
CA ILE A 274 -1.57 12.07 -1.46
C ILE A 274 -0.33 11.76 -2.30
N ILE A 275 -0.29 10.58 -2.94
CA ILE A 275 0.89 10.14 -3.71
C ILE A 275 1.23 11.18 -4.76
N ASP A 276 0.28 11.60 -5.58
CA ASP A 276 0.50 12.53 -6.69
C ASP A 276 1.10 13.86 -6.20
N GLN A 277 0.61 14.38 -5.08
CA GLN A 277 1.17 15.59 -4.47
C GLN A 277 2.58 15.39 -3.93
N THR A 278 2.83 14.26 -3.24
CA THR A 278 4.15 13.93 -2.69
C THR A 278 5.16 13.68 -3.81
N VAL A 279 4.75 12.96 -4.84
CA VAL A 279 5.54 12.71 -6.07
C VAL A 279 5.85 14.02 -6.77
N ALA A 280 4.89 14.93 -6.92
CA ALA A 280 5.11 16.25 -7.54
C ALA A 280 6.19 17.05 -6.79
N ILE A 281 6.12 17.12 -5.46
CA ILE A 281 7.12 17.80 -4.64
C ILE A 281 8.50 17.15 -4.79
N PHE A 282 8.57 15.82 -4.69
CA PHE A 282 9.85 15.10 -4.77
C PHE A 282 10.43 15.13 -6.18
N SER A 283 9.60 15.15 -7.24
CA SER A 283 10.04 15.27 -8.62
C SER A 283 10.59 16.67 -8.97
N GLU A 284 10.14 17.72 -8.26
CA GLU A 284 10.80 19.03 -8.36
C GLU A 284 12.22 19.01 -7.77
N ILE A 285 12.48 18.14 -6.79
CA ILE A 285 13.79 18.00 -6.13
C ILE A 285 14.69 17.04 -6.91
N PHE A 286 14.13 15.93 -7.38
CA PHE A 286 14.82 14.83 -8.08
C PHE A 286 14.10 14.48 -9.38
N PRO A 287 14.23 15.27 -10.45
CA PRO A 287 13.59 15.02 -11.73
C PRO A 287 13.99 13.62 -12.28
N LYS A 288 13.00 12.85 -12.75
CA LYS A 288 13.13 11.49 -13.31
C LYS A 288 13.57 10.37 -12.34
N GLU A 289 13.90 10.69 -11.08
CA GLU A 289 14.38 9.68 -10.12
C GLU A 289 13.26 9.16 -9.20
N ILE A 290 12.18 9.94 -9.05
CA ILE A 290 11.03 9.59 -8.22
C ILE A 290 10.14 8.63 -8.98
N THR A 291 9.85 7.49 -8.37
CA THR A 291 9.05 6.44 -8.96
C THR A 291 7.80 6.20 -8.12
N PRO A 292 6.62 6.65 -8.56
CA PRO A 292 5.37 6.30 -7.92
C PRO A 292 5.05 4.82 -8.14
N HIS A 293 4.53 4.16 -7.11
CA HIS A 293 4.07 2.78 -7.19
C HIS A 293 2.69 2.62 -6.55
N HIS A 294 1.66 2.74 -7.36
CA HIS A 294 0.27 2.49 -7.00
C HIS A 294 -0.52 2.06 -8.24
N TYR A 295 -1.78 1.66 -8.11
CA TYR A 295 -2.58 1.07 -9.18
C TYR A 295 -2.85 1.99 -10.40
N ARG A 296 -2.62 3.32 -10.27
CA ARG A 296 -2.85 4.32 -11.35
C ARG A 296 -1.59 4.71 -12.11
N VAL A 297 -0.43 4.13 -11.81
CA VAL A 297 0.84 4.58 -12.40
C VAL A 297 0.94 4.21 -13.87
N ASP A 298 1.33 5.19 -14.66
CA ASP A 298 1.76 5.01 -16.05
C ASP A 298 3.27 4.74 -16.13
N PHE A 299 3.63 3.52 -16.47
CA PHE A 299 5.02 3.12 -16.57
C PHE A 299 5.72 3.62 -17.84
N SER A 300 4.99 4.12 -18.85
CA SER A 300 5.56 4.66 -20.09
C SER A 300 6.33 5.95 -19.87
N GLU A 301 6.00 6.72 -18.83
CA GLU A 301 6.71 7.95 -18.47
C GLU A 301 8.16 7.71 -17.98
N PHE A 302 8.49 6.46 -17.66
CA PHE A 302 9.79 6.06 -17.13
C PHE A 302 10.64 5.26 -18.13
N ALA A 303 10.18 5.10 -19.38
CA ALA A 303 10.92 4.47 -20.47
C ALA A 303 11.72 5.52 -21.26
N ASP A 304 12.96 5.20 -21.67
CA ASP A 304 13.74 6.05 -22.54
C ASP A 304 13.25 5.95 -24.00
N ASP A 305 13.27 7.07 -24.73
CA ASP A 305 12.54 7.29 -26.01
C ASP A 305 12.94 6.42 -27.22
N GLU A 306 14.05 5.67 -27.21
CA GLU A 306 14.57 5.03 -28.42
C GLU A 306 14.26 3.53 -28.62
N GLU A 307 13.76 2.80 -27.57
CA GLU A 307 13.39 1.37 -27.67
C GLU A 307 12.04 1.06 -26.96
N ALA A 308 11.05 1.86 -27.19
CA ALA A 308 9.85 2.02 -26.38
C ALA A 308 9.05 0.75 -26.01
N HIS A 309 9.15 -0.36 -26.74
CA HIS A 309 8.30 -1.53 -26.47
C HIS A 309 8.95 -2.59 -25.56
N ASN A 310 10.24 -2.87 -25.71
CA ASN A 310 10.96 -3.78 -24.81
C ASN A 310 11.30 -3.13 -23.48
N ASP A 311 11.43 -1.80 -23.44
CA ASP A 311 11.76 -1.06 -22.22
C ASP A 311 10.55 -0.89 -21.29
N TYR A 312 9.34 -0.80 -21.80
CA TYR A 312 8.14 -0.65 -20.96
C TYR A 312 7.96 -1.80 -19.95
N ASP A 313 7.96 -3.06 -20.39
CA ASP A 313 7.83 -4.21 -19.49
C ASP A 313 9.01 -4.32 -18.52
N ARG A 314 10.21 -3.95 -18.95
CA ARG A 314 11.41 -3.89 -18.11
C ARG A 314 11.27 -2.81 -17.03
N VAL A 315 10.87 -1.60 -17.41
CA VAL A 315 10.66 -0.49 -16.48
C VAL A 315 9.54 -0.83 -15.50
N LYS A 316 8.41 -1.33 -15.99
CA LYS A 316 7.29 -1.80 -15.16
C LYS A 316 7.75 -2.83 -14.13
N TYR A 317 8.57 -3.79 -14.55
CA TYR A 317 9.12 -4.79 -13.66
C TYR A 317 10.02 -4.19 -12.58
N LEU A 318 10.92 -3.25 -12.92
CA LEU A 318 11.79 -2.57 -11.96
C LEU A 318 11.01 -1.74 -10.95
N VAL A 319 9.90 -1.14 -11.37
CA VAL A 319 8.98 -0.42 -10.47
C VAL A 319 8.23 -1.40 -9.57
N GLN A 320 7.64 -2.44 -10.14
CA GLN A 320 6.87 -3.43 -9.40
C GLN A 320 7.72 -4.22 -8.39
N SER A 321 8.99 -4.44 -8.67
CA SER A 321 9.94 -5.11 -7.77
C SER A 321 10.66 -4.15 -6.82
N TRP A 322 10.32 -2.86 -6.83
CA TRP A 322 10.98 -1.82 -6.06
C TRP A 322 12.50 -1.74 -6.28
N HIS A 323 12.94 -1.98 -7.50
CA HIS A 323 14.35 -1.92 -7.87
C HIS A 323 14.76 -0.56 -8.50
N LYS A 324 14.21 0.53 -7.98
CA LYS A 324 14.51 1.92 -8.33
C LYS A 324 15.06 2.66 -7.10
N PRO A 325 15.82 3.76 -7.25
CA PRO A 325 16.47 4.43 -6.13
C PRO A 325 15.49 5.12 -5.18
N PHE A 326 14.35 5.62 -5.67
CA PHE A 326 13.34 6.26 -4.84
C PHE A 326 11.92 5.82 -5.25
N ILE A 327 11.25 5.13 -4.35
CA ILE A 327 9.89 4.62 -4.53
C ILE A 327 8.94 5.41 -3.61
N VAL A 328 7.86 5.95 -4.17
CA VAL A 328 6.73 6.48 -3.39
C VAL A 328 5.56 5.51 -3.53
N THR A 329 5.09 4.94 -2.44
CA THR A 329 4.11 3.86 -2.45
C THR A 329 3.03 4.04 -1.38
N THR A 330 2.06 3.13 -1.31
CA THR A 330 1.02 3.12 -0.27
C THR A 330 1.34 2.12 0.84
N PHE A 331 0.74 2.32 2.03
CA PHE A 331 0.74 1.31 3.08
C PHE A 331 0.19 -0.03 2.58
N TYR A 332 -0.89 0.01 1.79
CA TYR A 332 -1.44 -1.19 1.16
C TYR A 332 -0.34 -2.00 0.45
N GLN A 333 0.42 -1.37 -0.44
CA GLN A 333 1.48 -2.04 -1.19
C GLN A 333 2.62 -2.54 -0.30
N LEU A 334 2.97 -1.78 0.75
CA LEU A 334 4.01 -2.17 1.71
C LEU A 334 3.56 -3.40 2.53
N PHE A 335 2.34 -3.38 3.06
CA PHE A 335 1.85 -4.47 3.89
C PHE A 335 1.57 -5.74 3.07
N PHE A 336 1.15 -5.61 1.80
CA PHE A 336 1.09 -6.75 0.89
C PHE A 336 2.47 -7.29 0.52
N ALA A 337 3.50 -6.47 0.41
CA ALA A 337 4.87 -6.97 0.29
C ALA A 337 5.30 -7.76 1.53
N LEU A 338 4.90 -7.32 2.74
CA LEU A 338 5.22 -8.01 3.99
C LEU A 338 4.45 -9.33 4.14
N PHE A 339 3.14 -9.35 3.92
CA PHE A 339 2.25 -10.44 4.32
C PHE A 339 1.50 -11.12 3.17
N GLY A 340 1.55 -10.56 1.95
CA GLY A 340 0.84 -11.13 0.80
C GLY A 340 1.38 -12.49 0.38
N ASP A 341 0.49 -13.31 -0.19
CA ASP A 341 0.77 -14.64 -0.70
C ASP A 341 1.12 -14.66 -2.20
N LYS A 342 0.69 -13.64 -2.98
CA LYS A 342 0.89 -13.58 -4.43
C LYS A 342 2.33 -13.23 -4.80
N ASN A 343 2.82 -13.81 -5.90
CA ASN A 343 4.16 -13.50 -6.42
C ASN A 343 4.36 -12.03 -6.78
N SER A 344 3.31 -11.34 -7.25
CA SER A 344 3.33 -9.90 -7.49
C SER A 344 3.62 -9.07 -6.25
N ASP A 345 3.25 -9.56 -5.07
CA ASP A 345 3.48 -8.92 -3.79
C ASP A 345 4.84 -9.31 -3.22
N ASN A 346 5.14 -10.60 -3.28
CA ASN A 346 6.39 -11.16 -2.76
C ASN A 346 7.64 -10.62 -3.46
N VAL A 347 7.60 -10.36 -4.77
CA VAL A 347 8.76 -9.85 -5.53
C VAL A 347 9.27 -8.51 -5.01
N ARG A 348 8.46 -7.75 -4.28
CA ARG A 348 8.81 -6.44 -3.70
C ARG A 348 9.63 -6.55 -2.42
N PHE A 349 9.45 -7.63 -1.67
CA PHE A 349 10.03 -7.78 -0.33
C PHE A 349 11.57 -7.61 -0.34
N GLN A 350 12.26 -8.16 -1.33
CA GLN A 350 13.70 -7.96 -1.49
C GLN A 350 14.09 -6.48 -1.69
N GLY A 351 13.16 -5.64 -2.14
CA GLY A 351 13.35 -4.20 -2.26
C GLY A 351 13.58 -3.50 -0.93
N LEU A 352 13.16 -4.10 0.19
CA LEU A 352 13.43 -3.61 1.54
C LEU A 352 14.89 -3.79 1.95
N TYR A 353 15.63 -4.73 1.32
CA TYR A 353 17.03 -4.96 1.67
C TYR A 353 17.88 -3.72 1.39
N LYS A 354 18.61 -3.28 2.43
CA LYS A 354 19.42 -2.05 2.43
C LYS A 354 18.64 -0.83 1.94
N SER A 355 17.45 -0.61 2.49
CA SER A 355 16.61 0.54 2.17
C SER A 355 16.35 1.43 3.39
N VAL A 356 16.01 2.69 3.14
CA VAL A 356 15.38 3.57 4.13
C VAL A 356 13.89 3.54 3.86
N VAL A 357 13.10 3.06 4.80
CA VAL A 357 11.64 2.96 4.69
C VAL A 357 11.01 4.04 5.56
N VAL A 358 10.45 5.07 4.93
CA VAL A 358 9.73 6.14 5.62
C VAL A 358 8.24 5.80 5.59
N LEU A 359 7.61 5.71 6.76
CA LEU A 359 6.17 5.57 6.91
C LEU A 359 5.61 6.92 7.39
N ASP A 360 4.93 7.63 6.50
CA ASP A 360 4.27 8.90 6.83
C ASP A 360 2.83 8.65 7.27
N GLU A 361 2.40 9.36 8.32
CA GLU A 361 1.07 9.21 8.93
C GLU A 361 0.79 7.77 9.45
N VAL A 362 1.73 7.24 10.26
CA VAL A 362 1.74 5.86 10.80
C VAL A 362 0.44 5.50 11.55
N GLN A 363 -0.28 6.48 12.11
CA GLN A 363 -1.57 6.26 12.77
C GLN A 363 -2.68 5.75 11.82
N ALA A 364 -2.45 5.80 10.51
CA ALA A 364 -3.37 5.22 9.54
C ALA A 364 -3.16 3.71 9.32
N ILE A 365 -2.16 3.11 9.96
CA ILE A 365 -2.01 1.65 9.98
C ILE A 365 -3.19 1.05 10.74
N PRO A 366 -3.90 0.05 10.18
CA PRO A 366 -5.01 -0.61 10.87
C PRO A 366 -4.61 -1.12 12.25
N PHE A 367 -5.46 -0.87 13.26
CA PHE A 367 -5.20 -1.24 14.65
C PHE A 367 -4.88 -2.74 14.80
N GLY A 368 -5.60 -3.60 14.08
CA GLY A 368 -5.40 -5.05 14.13
C GLY A 368 -4.04 -5.55 13.62
N LEU A 369 -3.11 -4.67 13.22
CA LEU A 369 -1.73 -5.00 12.83
C LEU A 369 -0.68 -4.50 13.84
N TRP A 370 -1.05 -3.69 14.84
CA TRP A 370 -0.06 -2.98 15.66
C TRP A 370 0.81 -3.91 16.49
N GLU A 371 0.25 -4.97 17.07
CA GLU A 371 0.99 -5.89 17.92
C GLU A 371 2.10 -6.63 17.17
N VAL A 372 1.76 -7.19 15.99
CA VAL A 372 2.75 -7.90 15.17
C VAL A 372 3.83 -6.96 14.63
N LEU A 373 3.50 -5.69 14.38
CA LEU A 373 4.44 -4.72 13.86
C LEU A 373 5.48 -4.27 14.88
N GLN A 374 5.20 -4.36 16.19
CA GLN A 374 6.19 -4.03 17.23
C GLN A 374 7.45 -4.90 17.08
N GLU A 375 7.28 -6.19 16.85
CA GLU A 375 8.37 -7.12 16.62
C GLU A 375 8.88 -7.08 15.18
N MET A 376 7.96 -7.02 14.22
CA MET A 376 8.27 -7.08 12.79
C MET A 376 9.25 -5.99 12.35
N PHE A 377 9.08 -4.73 12.80
CA PHE A 377 9.99 -3.65 12.41
C PHE A 377 11.43 -3.89 12.90
N GLU A 378 11.61 -4.42 14.11
CA GLU A 378 12.93 -4.72 14.66
C GLU A 378 13.60 -5.87 13.89
N VAL A 379 12.85 -6.94 13.60
CA VAL A 379 13.34 -8.09 12.86
C VAL A 379 13.67 -7.71 11.41
N LEU A 380 12.78 -6.98 10.72
CA LEU A 380 13.05 -6.50 9.36
C LEU A 380 14.29 -5.61 9.31
N ALA A 381 14.44 -4.71 10.28
CA ALA A 381 15.58 -3.80 10.35
C ALA A 381 16.90 -4.55 10.57
N LYS A 382 16.88 -5.64 11.36
CA LYS A 382 18.04 -6.52 11.61
C LYS A 382 18.38 -7.34 10.36
N GLU A 383 17.42 -8.12 9.86
CA GLU A 383 17.64 -9.15 8.84
C GLU A 383 17.82 -8.55 7.42
N LEU A 384 17.17 -7.44 7.12
CA LEU A 384 17.25 -6.77 5.81
C LEU A 384 18.25 -5.62 5.77
N ASP A 385 18.94 -5.34 6.90
CA ASP A 385 19.84 -4.19 7.06
C ASP A 385 19.20 -2.88 6.56
N CYS A 386 17.93 -2.66 6.90
CA CYS A 386 17.16 -1.47 6.53
C CYS A 386 16.91 -0.55 7.73
N VAL A 387 16.46 0.68 7.46
CA VAL A 387 16.13 1.66 8.51
C VAL A 387 14.68 2.11 8.32
N PHE A 388 13.89 2.01 9.40
CA PHE A 388 12.51 2.51 9.44
C PHE A 388 12.45 3.88 10.10
N VAL A 389 11.78 4.82 9.43
CA VAL A 389 11.45 6.16 9.94
C VAL A 389 9.94 6.26 10.06
N LEU A 390 9.42 6.21 11.27
CA LEU A 390 7.98 6.26 11.56
C LEU A 390 7.58 7.69 11.90
N MET A 391 6.58 8.22 11.18
CA MET A 391 6.22 9.62 11.28
C MET A 391 4.72 9.82 11.52
N SER A 392 4.37 10.64 12.52
CA SER A 392 2.98 10.94 12.87
C SER A 392 2.83 12.24 13.66
N ALA A 393 1.62 12.81 13.65
CA ALA A 393 1.20 13.79 14.65
C ALA A 393 0.62 13.14 15.92
N THR A 394 0.10 11.92 15.78
CA THR A 394 -0.49 11.10 16.85
C THR A 394 0.16 9.72 16.81
N MET A 395 1.38 9.60 17.34
CA MET A 395 2.20 8.40 17.22
C MET A 395 1.55 7.20 17.93
N PRO A 396 1.17 6.15 17.19
CA PRO A 396 0.62 4.94 17.77
C PRO A 396 1.70 4.06 18.39
N VAL A 397 1.28 3.03 19.16
CA VAL A 397 2.18 2.11 19.89
C VAL A 397 2.63 0.97 18.95
N VAL A 398 3.16 1.29 17.77
CA VAL A 398 3.65 0.30 16.79
C VAL A 398 5.16 0.05 16.88
N ALA A 399 5.91 0.94 17.53
CA ALA A 399 7.34 0.78 17.81
C ALA A 399 7.67 1.53 19.10
N PRO A 400 7.23 1.02 20.28
CA PRO A 400 7.32 1.75 21.54
C PRO A 400 8.76 2.03 21.98
N ASN A 401 9.70 1.14 21.66
CA ASN A 401 11.10 1.23 22.03
C ASN A 401 11.95 2.10 21.08
N ALA A 402 11.42 2.48 19.92
CA ALA A 402 12.16 3.28 18.96
C ALA A 402 12.41 4.71 19.49
N PRO A 403 13.64 5.25 19.38
CA PRO A 403 13.95 6.60 19.85
C PRO A 403 13.16 7.66 19.10
N GLU A 404 12.73 8.68 19.83
CA GLU A 404 12.10 9.88 19.31
C GLU A 404 13.16 10.88 18.85
N LEU A 405 13.11 11.27 17.58
CA LEU A 405 14.08 12.20 17.02
C LEU A 405 13.65 13.67 17.09
N ALA A 406 12.34 13.92 17.19
CA ALA A 406 11.79 15.25 17.27
C ALA A 406 11.79 15.74 18.75
N GLU A 407 11.99 17.04 18.96
CA GLU A 407 11.72 17.67 20.26
C GLU A 407 10.21 17.90 20.39
N LYS A 408 9.44 16.79 20.49
CA LYS A 408 7.97 16.78 20.35
C LYS A 408 7.28 17.73 21.33
N GLU A 409 7.73 17.78 22.59
CA GLU A 409 7.15 18.67 23.60
C GLU A 409 7.27 20.14 23.18
N ALA A 410 8.44 20.57 22.71
CA ALA A 410 8.67 21.93 22.25
C ALA A 410 7.87 22.24 20.97
N LEU A 411 7.78 21.26 20.04
CA LEU A 411 7.03 21.40 18.80
C LEU A 411 5.53 21.58 19.06
N PHE A 412 4.93 20.78 19.93
CA PHE A 412 3.51 20.89 20.27
C PHE A 412 3.21 22.12 21.13
N ALA A 413 4.05 22.43 22.11
CA ALA A 413 3.88 23.64 22.92
C ALA A 413 3.93 24.95 22.09
N SER A 414 4.65 24.95 20.96
CA SER A 414 4.71 26.08 20.04
C SER A 414 3.44 26.26 19.21
N GLN A 415 2.54 25.28 19.19
CA GLN A 415 1.29 25.30 18.42
C GLN A 415 0.11 25.63 19.33
N ASN A 416 -0.68 26.62 18.92
CA ASN A 416 -1.92 26.98 19.61
C ASN A 416 -2.90 27.58 18.58
N ARG A 417 -3.29 26.74 17.62
CA ARG A 417 -4.08 27.17 16.46
C ARG A 417 -5.57 27.03 16.68
N TYR A 418 -6.01 26.01 17.43
CA TYR A 418 -7.42 25.68 17.62
C TYR A 418 -7.68 25.08 19.01
N GLU A 419 -8.98 25.00 19.34
CA GLU A 419 -9.49 24.28 20.50
C GLU A 419 -10.54 23.27 20.05
N LEU A 420 -10.46 22.03 20.57
CA LEU A 420 -11.53 21.04 20.43
C LEU A 420 -12.62 21.34 21.47
N ARG A 421 -13.89 21.37 21.06
CA ARG A 421 -15.03 21.55 21.94
C ARG A 421 -16.13 20.53 21.63
N PRO A 422 -16.93 20.09 22.63
CA PRO A 422 -18.07 19.22 22.34
C PRO A 422 -19.22 20.03 21.71
N LEU A 423 -19.94 19.40 20.79
CA LEU A 423 -21.21 19.90 20.25
C LEU A 423 -22.32 18.89 20.55
N ALA A 424 -23.35 19.35 21.26
CA ALA A 424 -24.57 18.57 21.44
C ALA A 424 -25.50 18.83 20.24
N LEU A 425 -25.81 17.79 19.48
CA LEU A 425 -26.83 17.84 18.43
C LEU A 425 -28.21 17.53 19.04
N HIS A 426 -29.23 18.27 18.66
CA HIS A 426 -30.60 18.07 19.07
C HIS A 426 -31.34 17.14 18.11
N GLY A 427 -32.28 16.34 18.63
CA GLY A 427 -33.11 15.42 17.87
C GLY A 427 -32.87 13.95 18.25
N GLU A 428 -33.91 13.14 18.10
CA GLU A 428 -33.89 11.73 18.47
C GLU A 428 -33.42 10.83 17.33
N ASP A 429 -33.63 11.26 16.08
CA ASP A 429 -33.26 10.53 14.89
C ASP A 429 -32.10 11.20 14.10
N GLU A 430 -31.60 10.48 13.10
CA GLU A 430 -30.50 10.94 12.24
C GLU A 430 -30.84 12.23 11.48
N ALA A 431 -32.11 12.36 11.00
CA ALA A 431 -32.53 13.51 10.20
C ALA A 431 -32.57 14.78 11.07
N ALA A 432 -33.17 14.71 12.27
CA ALA A 432 -33.21 15.84 13.20
C ALA A 432 -31.81 16.26 13.68
N ARG A 433 -30.90 15.31 13.87
CA ARG A 433 -29.50 15.60 14.23
C ARG A 433 -28.73 16.27 13.06
N LEU A 434 -28.99 15.85 11.80
CA LEU A 434 -28.46 16.53 10.62
C LEU A 434 -28.99 17.95 10.48
N GLU A 435 -30.27 18.19 10.76
CA GLU A 435 -30.87 19.54 10.83
C GLU A 435 -30.17 20.41 11.88
N SER A 436 -29.98 19.90 13.09
CA SER A 436 -29.28 20.61 14.16
C SER A 436 -27.83 20.95 13.78
N LEU A 437 -27.13 20.04 13.10
CA LEU A 437 -25.77 20.28 12.57
C LEU A 437 -25.77 21.35 11.46
N ALA A 438 -26.73 21.29 10.53
CA ALA A 438 -26.88 22.28 9.47
C ALA A 438 -27.10 23.69 10.03
N GLU A 439 -27.93 23.86 11.05
CA GLU A 439 -28.15 25.14 11.74
C GLU A 439 -26.87 25.67 12.37
N ALA A 440 -26.10 24.81 13.03
CA ALA A 440 -24.82 25.19 13.62
C ALA A 440 -23.82 25.65 12.55
N ILE A 441 -23.75 24.96 11.40
CA ILE A 441 -22.90 25.34 10.26
C ILE A 441 -23.35 26.70 9.69
N ILE A 442 -24.65 26.88 9.43
CA ILE A 442 -25.21 28.13 8.89
C ILE A 442 -24.88 29.31 9.81
N THR A 443 -25.04 29.13 11.12
CA THR A 443 -24.71 30.12 12.11
C THR A 443 -23.25 30.61 11.96
N GLN A 444 -22.32 29.69 11.78
CA GLN A 444 -20.91 30.09 11.57
C GLN A 444 -20.68 30.71 10.20
N ALA A 445 -21.26 30.19 9.13
CA ALA A 445 -21.12 30.71 7.77
C ALA A 445 -21.68 32.13 7.65
N GLN A 446 -22.80 32.46 8.32
CA GLN A 446 -23.42 33.78 8.34
C GLN A 446 -22.53 34.84 8.99
N THR A 447 -21.58 34.47 9.85
CA THR A 447 -20.58 35.38 10.38
C THR A 447 -19.45 35.74 9.40
N GLY A 448 -19.47 35.15 8.19
CA GLY A 448 -18.44 35.31 7.17
C GLY A 448 -17.25 34.34 7.31
N ARG A 449 -17.30 33.40 8.26
CA ARG A 449 -16.23 32.41 8.49
C ARG A 449 -16.25 31.31 7.45
N SER A 450 -15.08 30.83 7.08
CA SER A 450 -14.94 29.59 6.33
C SER A 450 -15.09 28.39 7.28
N VAL A 451 -15.91 27.42 6.86
CA VAL A 451 -16.33 26.28 7.69
C VAL A 451 -15.91 24.97 7.03
N LEU A 452 -15.25 24.11 7.79
CA LEU A 452 -15.03 22.73 7.43
C LEU A 452 -15.97 21.84 8.24
N CYS A 453 -16.75 20.98 7.59
CA CYS A 453 -17.48 19.91 8.27
C CYS A 453 -17.03 18.56 7.73
N VAL A 454 -16.56 17.68 8.61
CA VAL A 454 -16.12 16.32 8.25
C VAL A 454 -17.05 15.32 8.92
N VAL A 455 -17.74 14.55 8.08
CA VAL A 455 -18.63 13.44 8.48
C VAL A 455 -18.06 12.10 8.04
N ASN A 456 -18.48 11.01 8.69
CA ASN A 456 -17.87 9.71 8.51
C ASN A 456 -18.34 8.99 7.25
N THR A 457 -19.54 9.26 6.75
CA THR A 457 -20.11 8.55 5.59
C THR A 457 -20.36 9.48 4.40
N ILE A 458 -20.22 8.94 3.20
CA ILE A 458 -20.54 9.68 1.96
C ILE A 458 -22.02 10.05 1.94
N LYS A 459 -22.89 9.14 2.39
CA LYS A 459 -24.34 9.38 2.48
C LYS A 459 -24.65 10.64 3.32
N ASN A 460 -24.07 10.73 4.52
CA ASN A 460 -24.29 11.89 5.39
C ASN A 460 -23.69 13.18 4.84
N ALA A 461 -22.52 13.07 4.16
CA ALA A 461 -21.93 14.22 3.50
C ALA A 461 -22.86 14.82 2.43
N LYS A 462 -23.45 13.97 1.60
CA LYS A 462 -24.36 14.38 0.53
C LYS A 462 -25.71 14.91 1.08
N ARG A 463 -26.29 14.21 2.06
CA ARG A 463 -27.54 14.67 2.70
C ARG A 463 -27.36 16.02 3.38
N LEU A 464 -26.24 16.21 4.08
CA LEU A 464 -25.91 17.50 4.69
C LEU A 464 -25.67 18.61 3.64
N TYR A 465 -25.01 18.27 2.53
CA TYR A 465 -24.82 19.19 1.41
C TYR A 465 -26.16 19.64 0.81
N ALA A 466 -27.06 18.69 0.49
CA ALA A 466 -28.39 18.97 -0.05
C ALA A 466 -29.22 19.83 0.93
N LEU A 467 -29.20 19.50 2.22
CA LEU A 467 -29.90 20.22 3.26
C LEU A 467 -29.42 21.69 3.39
N LEU A 468 -28.10 21.91 3.37
CA LEU A 468 -27.53 23.27 3.44
C LEU A 468 -27.88 24.09 2.20
N ARG A 469 -27.91 23.45 1.03
CA ARG A 469 -28.34 24.06 -0.23
C ARG A 469 -29.81 24.49 -0.17
N ALA A 470 -30.70 23.60 0.28
CA ALA A 470 -32.12 23.90 0.46
C ALA A 470 -32.39 25.04 1.47
N LYS A 471 -31.48 25.22 2.45
CA LYS A 471 -31.50 26.35 3.42
C LYS A 471 -30.85 27.64 2.90
N GLY A 472 -30.50 27.72 1.63
CA GLY A 472 -30.00 28.93 0.96
C GLY A 472 -28.48 29.14 1.00
N LEU A 473 -27.70 28.13 1.32
CA LEU A 473 -26.23 28.15 1.20
C LEU A 473 -25.79 27.61 -0.18
N GLU A 474 -26.20 28.26 -1.28
CA GLU A 474 -25.83 27.78 -2.63
C GLU A 474 -24.44 28.29 -3.06
N GLU A 475 -24.17 29.57 -2.85
CA GLU A 475 -22.87 30.15 -3.18
C GLU A 475 -21.80 29.76 -2.16
N ASN A 476 -20.67 29.23 -2.59
CA ASN A 476 -19.53 28.82 -1.75
C ASN A 476 -19.75 27.55 -0.90
N LEU A 477 -20.74 26.74 -1.19
CA LEU A 477 -20.94 25.41 -0.62
C LEU A 477 -20.26 24.36 -1.51
N PHE A 478 -19.42 23.53 -0.92
CA PHE A 478 -18.65 22.50 -1.60
C PHE A 478 -18.83 21.16 -0.92
N CYS A 479 -18.81 20.07 -1.72
CA CYS A 479 -18.73 18.72 -1.22
C CYS A 479 -17.42 18.06 -1.70
N LEU A 480 -16.81 17.21 -0.85
CA LEU A 480 -15.61 16.47 -1.20
C LEU A 480 -15.65 15.06 -0.60
N ASN A 481 -15.71 14.04 -1.47
CA ASN A 481 -15.75 12.64 -1.06
C ASN A 481 -15.08 11.71 -2.09
N SER A 482 -14.92 10.43 -1.77
CA SER A 482 -14.23 9.47 -2.61
C SER A 482 -15.04 9.00 -3.84
N TYR A 483 -16.35 9.26 -3.90
CA TYR A 483 -17.21 8.94 -5.05
C TYR A 483 -17.19 10.02 -6.14
N MET A 484 -16.42 11.08 -5.96
CA MET A 484 -16.19 12.09 -7.00
C MET A 484 -15.05 11.67 -7.91
N LEU A 485 -15.19 11.94 -9.21
CA LEU A 485 -14.11 11.77 -10.19
C LEU A 485 -12.89 12.63 -9.83
N PRO A 486 -11.67 12.21 -10.20
CA PRO A 486 -10.45 12.96 -9.90
C PRO A 486 -10.49 14.41 -10.34
N GLU A 487 -10.99 14.68 -11.55
CA GLU A 487 -11.10 16.03 -12.10
C GLU A 487 -12.02 16.94 -11.28
N ASP A 488 -13.16 16.41 -10.80
CA ASP A 488 -14.12 17.17 -10.00
C ASP A 488 -13.57 17.49 -8.61
N ARG A 489 -12.86 16.51 -8.01
CA ARG A 489 -12.14 16.76 -6.75
C ARG A 489 -11.09 17.86 -6.91
N GLN A 490 -10.31 17.85 -7.99
CA GLN A 490 -9.32 18.89 -8.26
C GLN A 490 -9.97 20.25 -8.48
N ARG A 491 -11.13 20.30 -9.18
CA ARG A 491 -11.89 21.52 -9.37
C ARG A 491 -12.35 22.12 -8.03
N VAL A 492 -12.91 21.30 -7.12
CA VAL A 492 -13.31 21.73 -5.77
C VAL A 492 -12.10 22.24 -4.99
N LEU A 493 -11.00 21.52 -4.99
CA LEU A 493 -9.78 21.92 -4.28
C LEU A 493 -9.20 23.23 -4.83
N LYS A 494 -9.23 23.43 -6.15
CA LYS A 494 -8.81 24.68 -6.80
C LYS A 494 -9.70 25.84 -6.38
N ALA A 495 -11.02 25.68 -6.45
CA ALA A 495 -11.98 26.71 -6.04
C ALA A 495 -11.84 27.10 -4.55
N LEU A 496 -11.52 26.12 -3.69
CA LEU A 496 -11.26 26.38 -2.27
C LEU A 496 -9.93 27.13 -2.02
N ARG A 497 -8.91 26.93 -2.86
CA ARG A 497 -7.60 27.63 -2.75
C ARG A 497 -7.63 29.04 -3.31
N GLU A 498 -8.49 29.33 -4.28
CA GLU A 498 -8.57 30.66 -4.87
C GLU A 498 -8.99 31.69 -3.82
N LYS A 499 -8.12 32.68 -3.59
CA LYS A 499 -8.43 33.82 -2.74
C LYS A 499 -9.44 34.70 -3.46
N THR A 500 -10.70 34.57 -3.08
CA THR A 500 -11.73 35.44 -3.64
C THR A 500 -11.50 36.89 -3.14
N SER A 501 -11.33 37.77 -4.11
CA SER A 501 -11.27 39.23 -3.86
C SER A 501 -12.57 39.74 -3.23
N ASN A 502 -12.48 40.27 -2.06
CA ASN A 502 -13.28 41.34 -1.44
C ASN A 502 -14.79 41.25 -1.25
N ARG A 503 -15.53 40.18 -1.57
CA ARG A 503 -16.99 40.14 -1.29
C ARG A 503 -17.63 38.80 -1.04
N VAL A 504 -16.87 37.71 -0.91
CA VAL A 504 -17.47 36.38 -0.76
C VAL A 504 -17.55 36.01 0.71
N LYS A 505 -18.78 35.79 1.20
CA LYS A 505 -19.11 35.12 2.46
C LYS A 505 -18.32 33.83 2.59
N GLY A 506 -17.98 33.42 3.81
CA GLY A 506 -17.08 32.27 4.07
C GLY A 506 -17.46 31.00 3.32
N LYS A 507 -16.45 30.30 2.82
CA LYS A 507 -16.62 29.02 2.11
C LYS A 507 -17.01 27.93 3.09
N VAL A 508 -17.95 27.06 2.71
CA VAL A 508 -18.37 25.89 3.49
C VAL A 508 -18.01 24.63 2.72
N LEU A 509 -17.20 23.77 3.32
CA LEU A 509 -16.84 22.46 2.78
C LEU A 509 -17.44 21.36 3.65
N ILE A 510 -18.28 20.53 3.04
CA ILE A 510 -18.72 19.26 3.61
C ILE A 510 -17.84 18.16 3.02
N SER A 511 -17.16 17.40 3.86
CA SER A 511 -16.22 16.38 3.41
C SER A 511 -16.36 15.09 4.20
N THR A 512 -15.84 14.02 3.61
CA THR A 512 -15.48 12.80 4.35
C THR A 512 -13.99 12.84 4.70
N GLN A 513 -13.41 11.72 5.13
CA GLN A 513 -12.01 11.60 5.53
C GLN A 513 -10.99 12.01 4.46
N VAL A 514 -11.41 12.18 3.22
CA VAL A 514 -10.51 12.59 2.11
C VAL A 514 -9.81 13.92 2.32
N ILE A 515 -10.32 14.77 3.26
CA ILE A 515 -9.70 16.05 3.62
C ILE A 515 -8.57 15.89 4.65
N GLU A 516 -8.54 14.79 5.42
CA GLU A 516 -7.64 14.62 6.55
C GLU A 516 -6.18 14.55 6.11
N ALA A 517 -5.92 13.97 4.95
CA ALA A 517 -4.58 13.77 4.44
C ALA A 517 -4.37 14.41 3.05
N GLY A 518 -3.18 14.98 2.82
CA GLY A 518 -2.74 15.46 1.50
C GLY A 518 -3.40 16.74 0.97
N VAL A 519 -4.30 17.37 1.71
CA VAL A 519 -4.97 18.59 1.25
C VAL A 519 -4.46 19.81 1.99
N ASP A 520 -3.94 20.79 1.24
CA ASP A 520 -3.48 22.07 1.80
C ASP A 520 -4.57 23.13 1.71
N LEU A 521 -5.44 23.13 2.73
CA LEU A 521 -6.53 24.08 2.91
C LEU A 521 -6.51 24.62 4.35
N ASP A 522 -7.02 25.84 4.52
CA ASP A 522 -7.14 26.54 5.80
C ASP A 522 -8.56 27.05 5.99
N PHE A 523 -9.18 26.70 7.12
CA PHE A 523 -10.54 27.10 7.51
C PHE A 523 -10.52 27.88 8.82
N ASP A 524 -11.56 28.70 9.03
CA ASP A 524 -11.70 29.48 10.28
C ASP A 524 -12.16 28.62 11.44
N VAL A 525 -13.12 27.72 11.18
CA VAL A 525 -13.72 26.82 12.16
C VAL A 525 -14.01 25.46 11.57
N GLY A 526 -14.19 24.45 12.43
CA GLY A 526 -14.45 23.08 12.01
C GLY A 526 -15.57 22.40 12.79
N PHE A 527 -16.21 21.43 12.14
CA PHE A 527 -17.11 20.46 12.73
C PHE A 527 -16.61 19.06 12.38
N ARG A 528 -16.49 18.18 13.36
CA ARG A 528 -16.00 16.81 13.15
C ARG A 528 -16.91 15.80 13.86
N GLU A 529 -17.50 14.92 13.08
CA GLU A 529 -18.16 13.74 13.61
C GLU A 529 -17.17 12.88 14.40
N LEU A 530 -17.61 12.26 15.49
CA LEU A 530 -16.78 11.40 16.32
C LEU A 530 -16.10 10.30 15.48
N ALA A 531 -14.80 10.21 15.60
CA ALA A 531 -13.92 9.32 14.85
C ALA A 531 -12.72 8.95 15.74
N PRO A 532 -11.83 8.04 15.33
CA PRO A 532 -10.59 7.81 16.06
C PRO A 532 -9.84 9.12 16.35
N LEU A 533 -9.21 9.22 17.51
CA LEU A 533 -8.53 10.43 17.97
C LEU A 533 -7.60 11.05 16.90
N SER A 534 -6.87 10.21 16.18
CA SER A 534 -5.97 10.62 15.10
C SER A 534 -6.70 11.34 13.97
N SER A 535 -7.85 10.87 13.54
CA SER A 535 -8.70 11.49 12.52
C SER A 535 -9.23 12.86 12.97
N ILE A 536 -9.63 12.96 14.26
CA ILE A 536 -10.08 14.23 14.83
C ILE A 536 -8.93 15.26 14.81
N VAL A 537 -7.74 14.87 15.25
CA VAL A 537 -6.54 15.76 15.25
C VAL A 537 -6.13 16.16 13.83
N GLN A 538 -6.23 15.25 12.85
CA GLN A 538 -5.93 15.57 11.45
C GLN A 538 -6.92 16.55 10.83
N SER A 539 -8.21 16.36 11.08
CA SER A 539 -9.26 17.29 10.65
C SER A 539 -9.10 18.67 11.32
N ALA A 540 -8.82 18.68 12.62
CA ALA A 540 -8.56 19.90 13.38
C ALA A 540 -7.33 20.67 12.86
N GLY A 541 -6.31 19.96 12.41
CA GLY A 541 -5.13 20.53 11.76
C GLY A 541 -5.40 21.27 10.44
N ARG A 542 -6.63 21.27 9.92
CA ARG A 542 -7.09 22.07 8.77
C ARG A 542 -7.73 23.39 9.20
N VAL A 543 -7.94 23.60 10.50
CA VAL A 543 -8.50 24.82 11.07
C VAL A 543 -7.36 25.69 11.57
N ASN A 544 -7.39 26.99 11.18
CA ASN A 544 -6.33 27.96 11.47
C ASN A 544 -4.90 27.42 11.19
N ARG A 545 -4.78 26.69 10.09
CA ARG A 545 -3.56 25.94 9.73
C ARG A 545 -2.31 26.83 9.70
N GLU A 546 -2.48 28.08 9.27
CA GLU A 546 -1.40 29.04 9.19
C GLU A 546 -1.13 29.79 10.53
N GLY A 547 -1.95 29.51 11.57
CA GLY A 547 -1.80 30.12 12.90
C GLY A 547 -2.01 31.63 12.94
N LYS A 548 -2.81 32.18 12.01
CA LYS A 548 -3.04 33.66 11.88
C LYS A 548 -4.10 34.19 12.82
N ARG A 549 -4.89 33.30 13.45
CA ARG A 549 -6.02 33.65 14.31
C ARG A 549 -5.77 33.18 15.74
N ASP A 550 -6.48 33.76 16.68
CA ASP A 550 -6.53 33.28 18.05
C ASP A 550 -7.21 31.88 18.08
N ALA A 551 -6.64 30.94 18.81
CA ALA A 551 -7.17 29.59 18.97
C ALA A 551 -8.61 29.58 19.48
N LYS A 552 -8.98 30.51 20.38
CA LYS A 552 -10.35 30.66 20.91
C LYS A 552 -11.38 30.99 19.85
N GLN A 553 -10.94 31.64 18.74
CA GLN A 553 -11.78 31.98 17.60
C GLN A 553 -11.83 30.85 16.55
N SER A 554 -10.96 29.86 16.67
CA SER A 554 -10.77 28.76 15.73
C SER A 554 -11.18 27.43 16.35
N THR A 555 -12.47 27.33 16.69
CA THR A 555 -13.04 26.15 17.34
C THR A 555 -13.26 25.01 16.35
N VAL A 556 -12.92 23.80 16.79
CA VAL A 556 -13.33 22.55 16.14
C VAL A 556 -14.33 21.85 17.06
N TRP A 557 -15.59 21.82 16.63
CA TRP A 557 -16.64 21.15 17.35
C TRP A 557 -16.67 19.65 17.03
N VAL A 558 -16.56 18.84 18.09
CA VAL A 558 -16.68 17.38 17.99
C VAL A 558 -18.09 16.99 18.43
N PHE A 559 -18.82 16.31 17.57
CA PHE A 559 -20.18 15.82 17.82
C PHE A 559 -20.27 14.30 17.71
N ASP A 560 -21.27 13.70 18.35
CA ASP A 560 -21.46 12.24 18.35
C ASP A 560 -21.87 11.72 16.97
N THR A 561 -21.67 10.42 16.74
CA THR A 561 -21.95 9.77 15.45
C THR A 561 -23.37 9.98 14.96
N LEU A 562 -23.51 10.15 13.64
CA LEU A 562 -24.78 10.31 12.91
C LEU A 562 -25.33 8.98 12.39
N GLY A 563 -25.06 7.86 13.06
CA GLY A 563 -25.54 6.54 12.65
C GLY A 563 -24.42 5.49 12.64
N TYR A 564 -23.97 5.04 11.47
CA TYR A 564 -23.02 3.93 11.36
C TYR A 564 -21.61 4.31 11.79
N GLU A 565 -20.97 3.46 12.59
CA GLU A 565 -19.55 3.49 12.89
C GLU A 565 -18.81 2.69 11.80
N ILE A 566 -17.91 3.39 11.07
CA ILE A 566 -17.12 2.80 9.97
C ILE A 566 -15.66 2.53 10.36
N TYR A 567 -15.29 2.91 11.58
CA TYR A 567 -13.94 2.77 12.09
C TYR A 567 -13.80 1.56 13.00
N ASP A 568 -12.57 1.29 13.38
CA ASP A 568 -12.24 0.26 14.36
C ASP A 568 -12.97 0.49 15.68
N GLU A 569 -13.66 -0.55 16.16
CA GLU A 569 -14.50 -0.50 17.35
C GLU A 569 -13.72 -0.15 18.63
N VAL A 570 -12.49 -0.67 18.77
CA VAL A 570 -11.63 -0.41 19.92
C VAL A 570 -11.22 1.05 19.96
N LEU A 571 -10.77 1.59 18.82
CA LEU A 571 -10.37 2.99 18.70
C LEU A 571 -11.56 3.94 18.89
N MET A 572 -12.75 3.58 18.37
CA MET A 572 -13.97 4.38 18.55
C MET A 572 -14.43 4.39 20.00
N SER A 573 -14.50 3.23 20.64
CA SER A 573 -14.86 3.11 22.06
C SER A 573 -13.89 3.91 22.95
N ALA A 574 -12.59 3.76 22.72
CA ALA A 574 -11.59 4.52 23.44
C ALA A 574 -11.73 6.04 23.22
N THR A 575 -11.99 6.48 21.98
CA THR A 575 -12.17 7.92 21.68
C THR A 575 -13.44 8.46 22.35
N ARG A 576 -14.52 7.70 22.37
CA ARG A 576 -15.77 8.07 23.06
C ARG A 576 -15.56 8.22 24.57
N ASN A 577 -14.89 7.25 25.18
CA ASN A 577 -14.71 7.18 26.62
C ASN A 577 -13.64 8.15 27.15
N GLU A 578 -12.58 8.40 26.38
CA GLU A 578 -11.48 9.25 26.82
C GLU A 578 -11.65 10.69 26.30
N LEU A 579 -11.73 10.90 24.97
CA LEU A 579 -11.78 12.26 24.41
C LEU A 579 -13.15 12.92 24.56
N PHE A 580 -14.20 12.25 24.09
CA PHE A 580 -15.51 12.89 24.06
C PHE A 580 -16.09 13.10 25.45
N ALA A 581 -15.86 12.16 26.38
CA ALA A 581 -16.20 12.32 27.78
C ALA A 581 -15.40 13.44 28.45
N TYR A 582 -14.09 13.55 28.14
CA TYR A 582 -13.23 14.65 28.61
C TYR A 582 -13.79 16.00 28.14
N LEU A 583 -14.08 16.14 26.84
CA LEU A 583 -14.62 17.37 26.27
C LEU A 583 -15.96 17.77 26.90
N LYS A 584 -16.84 16.79 27.18
CA LYS A 584 -18.12 17.06 27.88
C LYS A 584 -17.92 17.56 29.31
N LYS A 585 -16.89 17.08 29.98
CA LYS A 585 -16.59 17.43 31.38
C LYS A 585 -15.83 18.76 31.49
N GLU A 586 -14.76 18.93 30.73
CA GLU A 586 -13.84 20.08 30.84
C GLU A 586 -14.22 21.24 29.90
N GLY A 587 -15.08 20.98 28.90
CA GLY A 587 -15.58 21.98 27.95
C GLY A 587 -14.70 22.18 26.73
N PHE A 588 -13.38 21.98 26.81
CA PHE A 588 -12.47 22.14 25.68
C PHE A 588 -11.13 21.44 25.90
N LEU A 589 -10.40 21.21 24.80
CA LEU A 589 -9.00 20.74 24.78
C LEU A 589 -8.22 21.60 23.79
N PRO A 590 -7.24 22.41 24.25
CA PRO A 590 -6.42 23.24 23.37
C PRO A 590 -5.35 22.41 22.64
N GLU A 591 -4.96 22.83 21.44
CA GLU A 591 -3.98 22.13 20.62
C GLU A 591 -2.66 21.83 21.34
N ARG A 592 -2.16 22.78 22.13
CA ARG A 592 -0.90 22.62 22.89
C ARG A 592 -0.90 21.45 23.88
N GLU A 593 -2.07 20.97 24.31
CA GLU A 593 -2.25 19.87 25.26
C GLU A 593 -2.54 18.52 24.55
N ILE A 594 -2.63 18.52 23.20
CA ILE A 594 -2.96 17.31 22.44
C ILE A 594 -1.90 16.22 22.59
N LEU A 595 -0.60 16.57 22.66
CA LEU A 595 0.46 15.56 22.81
C LEU A 595 0.27 14.74 24.08
N GLU A 596 0.14 15.41 25.23
CA GLU A 596 -0.07 14.73 26.50
C GLU A 596 -1.35 13.90 26.49
N PHE A 597 -2.40 14.43 25.88
CA PHE A 597 -3.67 13.72 25.75
C PHE A 597 -3.53 12.44 24.88
N VAL A 598 -2.85 12.52 23.75
CA VAL A 598 -2.60 11.40 22.84
C VAL A 598 -1.77 10.30 23.50
N GLU A 599 -0.70 10.67 24.21
CA GLU A 599 0.15 9.71 24.93
C GLU A 599 -0.64 8.97 26.02
N ARG A 600 -1.41 9.68 26.81
CA ARG A 600 -2.30 9.09 27.82
C ARG A 600 -3.38 8.20 27.20
N PHE A 601 -3.94 8.61 26.07
CA PHE A 601 -4.95 7.84 25.34
C PHE A 601 -4.37 6.49 24.89
N PHE A 602 -3.22 6.49 24.21
CA PHE A 602 -2.62 5.26 23.72
C PHE A 602 -2.09 4.36 24.84
N ALA A 603 -1.64 4.93 25.97
CA ALA A 603 -1.22 4.15 27.14
C ALA A 603 -2.37 3.35 27.78
N LYS A 604 -3.62 3.73 27.53
CA LYS A 604 -4.83 3.04 28.04
C LYS A 604 -5.39 2.00 27.10
N LEU A 605 -4.92 1.93 25.85
CA LEU A 605 -5.41 0.95 24.90
C LEU A 605 -4.96 -0.46 25.30
N ASP A 606 -5.89 -1.40 25.20
CA ASP A 606 -5.58 -2.82 25.36
C ASP A 606 -4.95 -3.34 24.05
N MET A 607 -3.64 -3.48 24.08
CA MET A 607 -2.87 -3.94 22.92
C MET A 607 -3.11 -5.42 22.58
N SER A 608 -3.63 -6.23 23.51
CA SER A 608 -3.97 -7.64 23.23
C SER A 608 -5.07 -7.78 22.15
N LEU A 609 -5.84 -6.72 21.92
CA LEU A 609 -6.86 -6.66 20.88
C LEU A 609 -6.30 -6.28 19.50
N SER A 610 -5.01 -6.04 19.38
CA SER A 610 -4.39 -5.53 18.15
C SER A 610 -3.76 -6.60 17.24
N ASP A 611 -3.97 -7.90 17.51
CA ASP A 611 -3.74 -9.00 16.56
C ASP A 611 -5.04 -9.79 16.28
N ARG A 612 -6.15 -9.11 16.12
CA ARG A 612 -7.46 -9.75 15.90
C ARG A 612 -7.58 -10.50 14.56
N PHE A 613 -6.67 -10.27 13.64
CA PHE A 613 -6.62 -10.99 12.36
C PHE A 613 -5.80 -12.27 12.41
N GLY A 614 -5.20 -12.61 13.57
CA GLY A 614 -4.44 -13.84 13.78
C GLY A 614 -3.15 -13.93 12.97
N ILE A 615 -2.49 -12.78 12.72
CA ILE A 615 -1.27 -12.74 11.90
C ILE A 615 -0.12 -13.50 12.57
N LYS A 616 0.04 -13.37 13.90
CA LYS A 616 1.07 -14.13 14.63
C LYS A 616 0.86 -15.63 14.52
N GLU A 617 -0.38 -16.10 14.72
CA GLU A 617 -0.71 -17.52 14.58
C GLU A 617 -0.47 -18.02 13.15
N ALA A 618 -0.82 -17.22 12.14
CA ALA A 618 -0.58 -17.57 10.73
C ALA A 618 0.93 -17.64 10.41
N ILE A 619 1.76 -16.77 11.00
CA ILE A 619 3.23 -16.86 10.90
C ILE A 619 3.75 -18.15 11.56
N GLU A 620 3.29 -18.48 12.78
CA GLU A 620 3.69 -19.71 13.48
C GLU A 620 3.36 -20.97 12.69
N ARG A 621 2.23 -20.97 11.98
CA ARG A 621 1.77 -22.11 11.17
C ARG A 621 2.28 -22.10 9.73
N TYR A 622 3.03 -21.11 9.30
CA TYR A 622 3.37 -20.88 7.90
C TYR A 622 2.12 -20.90 6.98
N ASP A 623 1.04 -20.25 7.44
CA ASP A 623 -0.20 -20.12 6.66
C ASP A 623 -0.20 -18.83 5.86
N PHE A 624 0.46 -18.88 4.70
CA PHE A 624 0.61 -17.70 3.84
C PHE A 624 -0.72 -17.22 3.22
N GLU A 625 -1.66 -18.13 3.01
CA GLU A 625 -2.99 -17.81 2.50
C GLU A 625 -3.80 -17.03 3.55
N ALA A 626 -3.72 -17.44 4.82
CA ALA A 626 -4.34 -16.73 5.93
C ALA A 626 -3.72 -15.34 6.12
N LEU A 627 -2.39 -15.19 5.96
CA LEU A 627 -1.71 -13.89 6.02
C LEU A 627 -2.22 -12.94 4.93
N GLY A 628 -2.30 -13.37 3.67
CA GLY A 628 -2.82 -12.58 2.57
C GLY A 628 -4.28 -12.15 2.80
N LYS A 629 -5.10 -13.03 3.36
CA LYS A 629 -6.47 -12.73 3.79
C LYS A 629 -6.53 -11.71 4.93
N ALA A 630 -5.74 -11.91 5.98
CA ALA A 630 -5.69 -11.04 7.16
C ALA A 630 -5.35 -9.59 6.78
N VAL A 631 -4.36 -9.41 5.90
CA VAL A 631 -4.00 -8.08 5.39
C VAL A 631 -5.12 -7.49 4.53
N THR A 632 -5.77 -8.29 3.69
CA THR A 632 -6.93 -7.83 2.90
C THR A 632 -8.06 -7.34 3.81
N GLU A 633 -8.37 -8.10 4.87
CA GLU A 633 -9.39 -7.73 5.85
C GLU A 633 -8.99 -6.49 6.66
N ALA A 634 -7.71 -6.35 7.02
CA ALA A 634 -7.21 -5.19 7.76
C ALA A 634 -7.35 -3.87 6.98
N PHE A 635 -7.12 -3.89 5.67
CA PHE A 635 -7.17 -2.68 4.83
C PHE A 635 -8.51 -2.42 4.14
N GLY A 636 -9.43 -3.37 4.08
CA GLY A 636 -10.66 -3.21 3.31
C GLY A 636 -11.91 -3.83 3.92
N GLY A 637 -11.80 -4.68 4.93
CA GLY A 637 -12.92 -5.43 5.50
C GLY A 637 -13.65 -6.31 4.47
N LYS A 638 -14.40 -7.32 4.92
CA LYS A 638 -15.23 -8.16 4.03
C LYS A 638 -16.34 -7.38 3.32
N ASP A 639 -16.80 -6.27 3.93
CA ASP A 639 -17.95 -5.48 3.45
C ASP A 639 -17.56 -4.22 2.68
N ASP A 640 -16.28 -3.83 2.66
CA ASP A 640 -15.78 -2.62 1.98
C ASP A 640 -15.16 -2.89 0.60
N TYR A 641 -15.51 -4.02 -0.02
CA TYR A 641 -15.06 -4.31 -1.37
C TYR A 641 -15.57 -3.24 -2.34
N THR A 642 -14.62 -2.49 -2.90
CA THR A 642 -14.93 -1.46 -3.91
C THR A 642 -14.69 -2.01 -5.30
N GLU A 643 -15.59 -1.67 -6.22
CA GLU A 643 -15.46 -1.94 -7.64
C GLU A 643 -15.00 -0.68 -8.38
N SER A 644 -14.10 -0.85 -9.33
CA SER A 644 -13.73 0.23 -10.23
C SER A 644 -14.86 0.47 -11.24
N VAL A 645 -15.34 1.70 -11.31
CA VAL A 645 -16.49 2.06 -12.15
C VAL A 645 -16.10 3.23 -13.05
N ALA A 646 -16.15 3.04 -14.36
CA ALA A 646 -15.97 4.10 -15.33
C ALA A 646 -17.32 4.82 -15.59
N ILE A 647 -17.32 6.14 -15.56
CA ILE A 647 -18.52 6.98 -15.68
C ILE A 647 -18.41 7.88 -16.89
N GLY A 648 -19.45 7.84 -17.76
CA GLY A 648 -19.49 8.64 -18.98
C GLY A 648 -18.49 8.15 -20.04
N VAL A 649 -18.15 6.86 -20.03
CA VAL A 649 -17.26 6.21 -21.00
C VAL A 649 -17.93 4.97 -21.52
N ASP A 650 -18.07 4.88 -22.84
CA ASP A 650 -18.54 3.67 -23.50
C ASP A 650 -17.37 2.68 -23.69
N VAL A 651 -17.18 1.83 -22.68
CA VAL A 651 -16.11 0.84 -22.66
C VAL A 651 -16.33 -0.26 -23.69
N ALA A 652 -17.59 -0.52 -24.13
CA ALA A 652 -17.87 -1.50 -25.18
C ALA A 652 -17.16 -1.12 -26.49
N VAL A 653 -17.14 0.15 -26.86
CA VAL A 653 -16.41 0.63 -28.06
C VAL A 653 -14.90 0.33 -27.96
N LEU A 654 -14.32 0.45 -26.78
CA LEU A 654 -12.90 0.12 -26.55
C LEU A 654 -12.65 -1.39 -26.63
N GLU A 655 -13.59 -2.20 -26.16
CA GLU A 655 -13.54 -3.66 -26.28
C GLU A 655 -13.66 -4.12 -27.73
N GLU A 656 -14.61 -3.56 -28.49
CA GLU A 656 -14.73 -3.83 -29.91
C GLU A 656 -13.45 -3.48 -30.68
N ALA A 657 -12.89 -2.31 -30.42
CA ALA A 657 -11.61 -1.89 -31.00
C ALA A 657 -10.46 -2.83 -30.64
N TYR A 658 -10.43 -3.32 -29.39
CA TYR A 658 -9.45 -4.31 -28.94
C TYR A 658 -9.58 -5.64 -29.70
N PHE A 659 -10.79 -6.19 -29.79
CA PHE A 659 -11.03 -7.46 -30.47
C PHE A 659 -10.81 -7.36 -31.97
N ALA A 660 -11.15 -6.23 -32.60
CA ALA A 660 -10.83 -6.00 -34.03
C ALA A 660 -9.30 -5.99 -34.27
N LYS A 661 -8.53 -5.39 -33.37
CA LYS A 661 -7.06 -5.37 -33.47
C LYS A 661 -6.41 -6.71 -33.08
N ALA A 662 -7.07 -7.54 -32.27
CA ALA A 662 -6.56 -8.85 -31.88
C ALA A 662 -6.32 -9.81 -33.06
N GLN A 663 -6.97 -9.58 -34.20
CA GLN A 663 -6.76 -10.36 -35.41
C GLN A 663 -5.52 -9.92 -36.22
N ALA A 664 -5.04 -8.68 -36.02
CA ALA A 664 -3.97 -8.07 -36.81
C ALA A 664 -2.67 -7.81 -36.03
N LEU A 665 -2.73 -7.68 -34.70
CA LEU A 665 -1.61 -7.33 -33.86
C LEU A 665 -1.04 -8.56 -33.14
N ASP A 666 0.26 -8.53 -32.87
CA ASP A 666 0.89 -9.49 -31.97
C ASP A 666 0.41 -9.27 -30.51
N LYS A 667 0.69 -10.25 -29.67
CA LYS A 667 0.27 -10.25 -28.26
C LYS A 667 0.73 -9.00 -27.49
N TRP A 668 1.89 -8.43 -27.83
CA TRP A 668 2.49 -7.30 -27.16
C TRP A 668 1.85 -5.98 -27.58
N ALA A 669 1.68 -5.77 -28.87
CA ALA A 669 0.97 -4.62 -29.41
C ALA A 669 -0.48 -4.55 -28.93
N LEU A 670 -1.13 -5.71 -28.80
CA LEU A 670 -2.48 -5.82 -28.25
C LEU A 670 -2.53 -5.48 -26.76
N LYS A 671 -1.53 -5.91 -25.97
CA LYS A 671 -1.40 -5.54 -24.55
C LYS A 671 -1.17 -4.03 -24.39
N SER A 672 -0.29 -3.44 -25.20
CA SER A 672 -0.04 -2.00 -25.21
C SER A 672 -1.31 -1.20 -25.52
N PHE A 673 -2.09 -1.65 -26.52
CA PHE A 673 -3.37 -1.03 -26.87
C PHE A 673 -4.34 -1.06 -25.66
N LYS A 674 -4.48 -2.21 -25.00
CA LYS A 674 -5.32 -2.35 -23.79
C LYS A 674 -4.90 -1.37 -22.69
N GLU A 675 -3.60 -1.26 -22.42
CA GLU A 675 -3.05 -0.37 -21.39
C GLU A 675 -3.28 1.11 -21.74
N GLN A 676 -3.10 1.50 -23.01
CA GLN A 676 -3.39 2.85 -23.49
C GLN A 676 -4.89 3.19 -23.42
N ALA A 677 -5.76 2.26 -23.76
CA ALA A 677 -7.20 2.44 -23.64
C ALA A 677 -7.62 2.63 -22.18
N TYR A 678 -7.08 1.80 -21.27
CA TYR A 678 -7.32 1.95 -19.81
C TYR A 678 -6.83 3.31 -19.29
N LYS A 679 -5.64 3.74 -19.70
CA LYS A 679 -5.07 5.04 -19.35
C LYS A 679 -5.98 6.20 -19.80
N GLY A 680 -6.51 6.14 -21.03
CA GLY A 680 -7.41 7.17 -21.54
C GLY A 680 -8.71 7.35 -20.75
N MET A 681 -9.08 6.38 -19.91
CA MET A 681 -10.30 6.47 -19.10
C MET A 681 -10.02 6.58 -17.57
N VAL A 682 -8.76 6.59 -17.13
CA VAL A 682 -8.41 6.55 -15.69
C VAL A 682 -9.01 7.71 -14.90
N ASP A 683 -9.09 8.90 -15.50
CA ASP A 683 -9.67 10.09 -14.87
C ASP A 683 -11.21 10.02 -14.79
N LYS A 684 -11.83 9.08 -15.48
CA LYS A 684 -13.26 8.78 -15.45
C LYS A 684 -13.60 7.58 -14.57
N ILE A 685 -12.61 7.01 -13.85
CA ILE A 685 -12.81 5.87 -12.99
C ILE A 685 -12.90 6.33 -11.53
N VAL A 686 -13.91 5.83 -10.84
CA VAL A 686 -14.12 5.99 -9.40
C VAL A 686 -14.31 4.62 -8.74
N ASN A 687 -13.83 4.46 -7.51
CA ASN A 687 -14.05 3.24 -6.74
C ASN A 687 -15.32 3.40 -5.90
N ILE A 688 -16.29 2.51 -6.14
CA ILE A 688 -17.61 2.53 -5.50
C ILE A 688 -17.78 1.23 -4.71
N LYS A 689 -18.33 1.31 -3.50
CA LYS A 689 -18.65 0.12 -2.70
C LYS A 689 -19.63 -0.77 -3.49
N LYS A 690 -19.35 -2.06 -3.54
CA LYS A 690 -20.15 -3.02 -4.30
C LYS A 690 -21.65 -2.94 -3.95
N ARG A 691 -21.99 -2.78 -2.67
CA ARG A 691 -23.38 -2.60 -2.23
C ARG A 691 -24.04 -1.36 -2.85
N ASP A 692 -23.31 -0.22 -2.88
CA ASP A 692 -23.84 1.05 -3.41
C ASP A 692 -23.98 0.99 -4.94
N LEU A 693 -23.12 0.24 -5.62
CA LEU A 693 -23.25 -0.07 -7.04
C LEU A 693 -24.46 -0.97 -7.32
N GLN A 694 -24.69 -2.01 -6.50
CA GLN A 694 -25.80 -2.93 -6.64
C GLN A 694 -27.16 -2.26 -6.36
N THR A 695 -27.19 -1.30 -5.45
CA THR A 695 -28.40 -0.58 -5.03
C THR A 695 -28.61 0.75 -5.77
N CYS A 696 -27.76 1.08 -6.75
CA CYS A 696 -27.87 2.37 -7.45
C CYS A 696 -29.11 2.49 -8.36
N GLY A 697 -29.88 1.41 -8.58
CA GLY A 697 -31.13 1.41 -9.38
C GLY A 697 -30.92 1.67 -10.88
N ALA A 698 -29.67 1.68 -11.37
CA ALA A 698 -29.35 1.90 -12.77
C ALA A 698 -28.66 0.68 -13.39
N ASN A 699 -28.88 0.49 -14.69
CA ASN A 699 -28.21 -0.56 -15.44
C ASN A 699 -26.75 -0.17 -15.70
N TYR A 700 -25.83 -1.03 -15.28
CA TYR A 700 -24.40 -0.93 -15.57
C TYR A 700 -23.93 -2.16 -16.32
N SER A 701 -22.85 -2.00 -17.06
CA SER A 701 -22.19 -3.09 -17.78
C SER A 701 -20.88 -3.46 -17.10
N ASN A 702 -20.40 -4.69 -17.33
CA ASN A 702 -19.13 -5.18 -16.82
C ASN A 702 -18.18 -5.46 -17.97
N SER A 703 -16.97 -4.96 -17.89
CA SER A 703 -15.88 -5.25 -18.81
C SER A 703 -14.90 -6.23 -18.14
N ALA A 704 -14.99 -7.50 -18.52
CA ALA A 704 -13.99 -8.50 -18.11
C ALA A 704 -12.60 -8.19 -18.69
N LEU A 705 -12.53 -7.57 -19.86
CA LEU A 705 -11.28 -7.16 -20.50
C LEU A 705 -10.53 -6.15 -19.65
N PHE A 706 -11.20 -5.11 -19.16
CA PHE A 706 -10.59 -4.05 -18.37
C PHE A 706 -10.71 -4.28 -16.84
N GLY A 707 -11.51 -5.26 -16.40
CA GLY A 707 -11.73 -5.57 -14.99
C GLY A 707 -12.44 -4.45 -14.24
N LEU A 708 -13.45 -3.83 -14.84
CA LEU A 708 -14.23 -2.74 -14.26
C LEU A 708 -15.69 -2.78 -14.70
N TYR A 709 -16.54 -2.09 -13.93
CA TYR A 709 -17.91 -1.77 -14.33
C TYR A 709 -17.96 -0.41 -15.03
N TYR A 710 -19.00 -0.15 -15.82
CA TYR A 710 -19.11 1.14 -16.48
C TYR A 710 -20.56 1.58 -16.76
N PHE A 711 -20.72 2.90 -16.80
CA PHE A 711 -21.91 3.59 -17.25
C PHE A 711 -21.52 4.43 -18.48
N PRO A 712 -22.07 4.13 -19.67
CA PRO A 712 -21.75 4.91 -20.89
C PRO A 712 -22.14 6.39 -20.77
N GLN A 713 -23.19 6.69 -20.00
CA GLN A 713 -23.70 8.04 -19.76
C GLN A 713 -23.57 8.38 -18.27
N ALA A 714 -23.24 9.64 -17.97
CA ALA A 714 -23.12 10.13 -16.60
C ALA A 714 -24.46 10.69 -16.05
N GLU A 715 -25.40 11.05 -16.94
CA GLU A 715 -26.69 11.67 -16.59
C GLU A 715 -27.52 10.74 -15.69
N GLY A 716 -28.07 11.30 -14.60
CA GLY A 716 -28.82 10.54 -13.60
C GLY A 716 -28.00 9.53 -12.78
N ILE A 717 -26.69 9.43 -12.96
CA ILE A 717 -25.79 8.51 -12.29
C ILE A 717 -24.74 9.25 -11.46
N TYR A 718 -24.37 10.43 -11.93
CA TYR A 718 -23.23 11.17 -11.41
C TYR A 718 -23.52 12.67 -11.36
N SER A 719 -23.21 13.29 -10.22
CA SER A 719 -23.22 14.73 -10.03
C SER A 719 -21.78 15.24 -9.93
N GLN A 720 -21.46 16.29 -10.67
CA GLN A 720 -20.16 16.98 -10.57
C GLN A 720 -19.93 17.62 -9.20
N GLU A 721 -20.99 17.90 -8.44
CA GLU A 721 -20.95 18.54 -7.12
C GLU A 721 -20.75 17.52 -5.98
N THR A 722 -21.35 16.33 -6.09
CA THR A 722 -21.40 15.34 -5.00
C THR A 722 -20.89 13.95 -5.36
N GLY A 723 -20.58 13.68 -6.63
CA GLY A 723 -20.09 12.39 -7.12
C GLY A 723 -21.18 11.40 -7.49
N PHE A 724 -20.87 10.10 -7.49
CA PHE A 724 -21.77 9.01 -7.88
C PHE A 724 -23.04 8.99 -7.02
N LEU A 725 -24.22 8.94 -7.65
CA LEU A 725 -25.53 8.99 -6.99
C LEU A 725 -25.96 7.60 -6.49
N ILE A 726 -26.35 7.50 -5.24
CA ILE A 726 -26.95 6.29 -4.64
C ILE A 726 -28.48 6.38 -4.66
N GLU A 727 -29.17 5.24 -4.68
CA GLU A 727 -30.60 5.10 -4.99
C GLU A 727 -31.55 6.09 -4.27
N GLN A 728 -31.26 6.44 -3.03
CA GLN A 728 -32.11 7.39 -2.25
C GLN A 728 -32.05 8.83 -2.78
N GLU A 729 -30.98 9.21 -3.50
CA GLU A 729 -30.80 10.57 -4.02
C GLU A 729 -31.57 10.77 -5.36
N ARG A 730 -31.92 9.70 -6.07
CA ARG A 730 -32.67 9.73 -7.33
C ARG A 730 -34.16 9.97 -7.13
N ASN A 731 -34.69 9.45 -6.00
CA ASN A 731 -36.11 9.58 -5.70
C ASN A 731 -36.45 10.97 -5.12
N ASP A 732 -35.44 11.69 -4.59
CA ASP A 732 -35.63 13.04 -4.05
C ASP A 732 -35.58 14.13 -5.14
N ASP A 733 -34.85 13.92 -6.25
CA ASP A 733 -34.84 14.88 -7.39
C ASP A 733 -36.14 14.82 -8.20
N ASP A 734 -36.82 13.65 -8.30
CA ASP A 734 -38.13 13.51 -8.94
C ASP A 734 -39.31 14.07 -8.09
N ALA A 735 -39.06 14.44 -6.84
CA ALA A 735 -40.06 15.01 -5.93
C ALA A 735 -40.09 16.55 -5.95
N PHE A 736 -39.15 17.20 -6.66
CA PHE A 736 -39.03 18.66 -6.75
C PHE A 736 -39.25 19.23 -8.17
N ASP A 737 -39.61 18.39 -9.17
CA ASP A 737 -40.21 18.83 -10.44
C ASP A 737 -41.75 18.71 -10.35
#